data_a72c3d44f30bdc794c4d8baea6bf4ed3
#
_entry.id   a72c3d44f30bdc794c4d8baea6bf4ed3
#
_cell.length_a   1.000
_cell.length_b   1.000
_cell.length_c   1.000
_cell.angle_alpha   90.00
_cell.angle_beta   90.00
_cell.angle_gamma   90.00
#
_symmetry.space_group_name_H-M   'P 1'
#
loop_
_entity.id
_entity.type
_entity.pdbx_description
1 polymer ?
#
loop_
_entity_poly.entity_id
_entity_poly.type
_entity_poly.pdbx_seq_one_letter_code
_entity_poly.pdbx_strand_id
1 'polypeptide(L)'
;MKQQSVFVAMILIAPVCQADADAFALQHAEFAKYYKAITGAEAPADAVSFAIDPKVSESGKDAYAIKSSERDVVITGSNERSTWYGLYDLLERRGGCRWFWDCDVVPKKASIDLSGLDVKEEAQFEYRGLRYFAHRGLTRFQAEHWGLEDWKREIDWCLKRRLNVFMLRIGQDDLFQRAFPETCAYPDPSKDLPGHGKGYDNRTLFWSLQFRGKLRQDLQKYAFARGLLVPEDFGTMTHWYSRTPEDYLDGKKPSFLPQSTAIYGEKNGLVWDIRDPKWVDEYWKLTTTACDAYGKGKDQELLHTIGLGERRCFKERKDNHELKKLALRQFLDRADRDYPKAKRLLAGWDFYFTWHPEEVQDLVKSLDPERDIIWDYEGDSTRDYREEMLDIGGNNFTKWGVCNKFPYTYSIFLAFESALDIRANYPLIEARQKIVQNDPKCAGYIFWPEASHTDTLLLEYFTVNAWSKDAADHLKVLDGFCAGRYGAQANAMKTIWKNVIPMSYLLDWGDNYGCHLMSETIDREQSDGGKTAKTLERWQTALKDVKRVFAALSEIDWQGEAIRRDTVDLARTALDRLLILKMKELQRDHAAWVKGDRNLDGLAENADKIVVLAEKMADLLELHTDYSIWESYERLDRIEKIANPNFKQVLLENAICGYCRSHQYEAARYLYVPRAKAFAEMVTFTPLRLKHGEKLTPEQMALKLGWPMDLVNMMLAVPLETFRPTKPRTPENFRKLMLGLAEVAESAAKKSNGDDSL
;
A
#
# COMPACT_ATOMS: atom_id res chain seq x y z
N MET A 1 66.60 -11.99 -48.47
CA MET A 1 66.61 -12.19 -47.04
C MET A 1 65.58 -11.22 -46.42
N LYS A 2 64.40 -11.72 -46.13
CA LYS A 2 63.28 -11.00 -45.48
C LYS A 2 63.23 -11.44 -44.05
N GLN A 3 63.52 -10.53 -43.11
CA GLN A 3 63.27 -10.77 -41.70
C GLN A 3 61.76 -10.65 -41.40
N GLN A 4 61.19 -11.70 -40.90
CA GLN A 4 59.87 -11.72 -40.30
C GLN A 4 59.99 -11.33 -38.82
N SER A 5 59.42 -10.19 -38.48
CA SER A 5 59.25 -9.78 -37.06
C SER A 5 58.00 -10.45 -36.49
N VAL A 6 58.20 -11.29 -35.48
CA VAL A 6 57.12 -11.86 -34.70
C VAL A 6 56.72 -10.85 -33.63
N PHE A 7 55.52 -10.32 -33.74
CA PHE A 7 54.89 -9.54 -32.66
C PHE A 7 54.32 -10.52 -31.62
N VAL A 8 54.94 -10.58 -30.46
CA VAL A 8 54.36 -11.21 -29.27
C VAL A 8 53.42 -10.18 -28.63
N ALA A 9 52.11 -10.39 -28.73
CA ALA A 9 51.13 -9.63 -28.00
C ALA A 9 51.22 -10.01 -26.51
N MET A 10 51.81 -9.16 -25.72
CA MET A 10 51.70 -9.23 -24.27
C MET A 10 50.25 -8.86 -23.90
N ILE A 11 49.44 -9.85 -23.54
CA ILE A 11 48.16 -9.62 -22.87
C ILE A 11 48.50 -9.09 -21.48
N LEU A 12 48.36 -7.79 -21.29
CA LEU A 12 48.34 -7.16 -19.97
C LEU A 12 47.04 -7.66 -19.29
N ILE A 13 47.19 -8.68 -18.47
CA ILE A 13 46.17 -9.02 -17.45
C ILE A 13 46.22 -7.84 -16.48
N ALA A 14 45.21 -6.95 -16.58
CA ALA A 14 44.98 -5.94 -15.58
C ALA A 14 44.83 -6.68 -14.22
N PRO A 15 45.44 -6.19 -13.13
CA PRO A 15 45.23 -6.82 -11.83
C PRO A 15 43.72 -6.76 -11.54
N VAL A 16 43.08 -7.91 -11.46
CA VAL A 16 41.80 -8.05 -10.77
C VAL A 16 42.03 -7.46 -9.40
N CYS A 17 41.46 -6.28 -9.12
CA CYS A 17 41.42 -5.77 -7.77
C CYS A 17 40.93 -6.91 -6.89
N GLN A 18 41.78 -7.40 -6.03
CA GLN A 18 41.37 -8.21 -4.89
C GLN A 18 40.40 -7.31 -4.11
N ALA A 19 39.10 -7.46 -4.36
CA ALA A 19 38.09 -6.92 -3.48
C ALA A 19 38.37 -7.52 -2.09
N ASP A 20 38.41 -6.68 -1.09
CA ASP A 20 38.56 -7.11 0.29
C ASP A 20 37.67 -8.35 0.50
N ALA A 21 38.26 -9.42 1.07
CA ALA A 21 37.53 -10.67 1.33
C ALA A 21 36.28 -10.46 2.19
N ASP A 22 36.12 -9.29 2.77
CA ASP A 22 35.00 -8.83 3.62
C ASP A 22 33.89 -8.09 2.84
N ALA A 23 34.15 -7.65 1.62
CA ALA A 23 33.18 -6.81 0.87
C ALA A 23 31.85 -7.51 0.55
N PHE A 24 31.81 -8.86 0.52
CA PHE A 24 30.64 -9.67 0.24
C PHE A 24 30.28 -10.64 1.39
N ALA A 25 30.76 -10.37 2.60
CA ALA A 25 30.50 -11.24 3.76
C ALA A 25 29.00 -11.47 4.02
N LEU A 26 28.15 -10.46 3.79
CA LEU A 26 26.71 -10.58 3.96
C LEU A 26 26.09 -11.52 2.91
N GLN A 27 26.50 -11.43 1.64
CA GLN A 27 26.03 -12.28 0.56
C GLN A 27 26.46 -13.74 0.77
N HIS A 28 27.70 -13.97 1.19
CA HIS A 28 28.19 -15.31 1.56
C HIS A 28 27.40 -15.91 2.72
N ALA A 29 27.14 -15.13 3.77
CA ALA A 29 26.33 -15.58 4.90
C ALA A 29 24.90 -15.93 4.52
N GLU A 30 24.29 -15.14 3.64
CA GLU A 30 22.93 -15.39 3.15
C GLU A 30 22.86 -16.63 2.24
N PHE A 31 23.84 -16.83 1.37
CA PHE A 31 23.96 -18.07 0.59
C PHE A 31 24.09 -19.29 1.51
N ALA A 32 25.00 -19.26 2.49
CA ALA A 32 25.22 -20.36 3.43
C ALA A 32 23.95 -20.70 4.22
N LYS A 33 23.21 -19.68 4.67
CA LYS A 33 21.93 -19.83 5.36
C LYS A 33 20.91 -20.60 4.51
N TYR A 34 20.71 -20.20 3.25
CA TYR A 34 19.73 -20.87 2.36
C TYR A 34 20.25 -22.23 1.89
N TYR A 35 21.52 -22.36 1.60
CA TYR A 35 22.12 -23.67 1.26
C TYR A 35 21.85 -24.70 2.35
N LYS A 36 22.13 -24.34 3.60
CA LYS A 36 21.86 -25.19 4.78
C LYS A 36 20.35 -25.44 4.96
N ALA A 37 19.53 -24.42 4.75
CA ALA A 37 18.08 -24.56 4.82
C ALA A 37 17.54 -25.54 3.78
N ILE A 38 18.09 -25.56 2.56
CA ILE A 38 17.69 -26.43 1.47
C ILE A 38 18.23 -27.86 1.66
N THR A 39 19.55 -28.00 1.92
CA THR A 39 20.24 -29.29 1.88
C THR A 39 20.40 -29.96 3.24
N GLY A 40 20.33 -29.20 4.33
CA GLY A 40 20.67 -29.65 5.66
C GLY A 40 22.20 -29.68 5.94
N ALA A 41 23.06 -29.39 4.96
CA ALA A 41 24.49 -29.37 5.05
C ALA A 41 25.08 -27.95 5.05
N GLU A 42 26.27 -27.77 5.54
CA GLU A 42 26.99 -26.49 5.39
C GLU A 42 27.36 -26.24 3.93
N ALA A 43 27.34 -24.97 3.52
CA ALA A 43 27.74 -24.58 2.16
C ALA A 43 29.27 -24.82 1.98
N PRO A 44 29.71 -25.34 0.82
CA PRO A 44 31.13 -25.33 0.49
C PRO A 44 31.69 -23.90 0.48
N ALA A 45 32.88 -23.69 1.02
CA ALA A 45 33.47 -22.36 1.20
C ALA A 45 33.58 -21.56 -0.10
N ASP A 46 33.91 -22.25 -1.20
CA ASP A 46 34.18 -21.63 -2.50
C ASP A 46 33.02 -21.88 -3.53
N ALA A 47 31.81 -22.23 -3.05
CA ALA A 47 30.71 -22.57 -3.93
C ALA A 47 30.17 -21.39 -4.74
N VAL A 48 30.23 -20.18 -4.18
CA VAL A 48 29.76 -18.95 -4.82
C VAL A 48 30.74 -17.82 -4.50
N SER A 49 31.11 -17.04 -5.52
CA SER A 49 31.88 -15.83 -5.40
C SER A 49 31.15 -14.64 -6.02
N PHE A 50 31.52 -13.43 -5.59
CA PHE A 50 30.85 -12.21 -6.01
C PHE A 50 31.83 -11.20 -6.59
N ALA A 51 31.38 -10.43 -7.59
CA ALA A 51 32.16 -9.35 -8.20
C ALA A 51 31.26 -8.18 -8.60
N ILE A 52 31.83 -7.01 -8.74
CA ILE A 52 31.15 -5.83 -9.30
C ILE A 52 31.85 -5.46 -10.63
N ASP A 53 31.09 -5.42 -11.71
CA ASP A 53 31.51 -4.89 -13.00
C ASP A 53 30.36 -4.08 -13.62
N PRO A 54 30.43 -2.76 -13.68
CA PRO A 54 29.41 -1.93 -14.30
C PRO A 54 29.11 -2.29 -15.77
N LYS A 55 30.04 -2.95 -16.47
CA LYS A 55 29.86 -3.39 -17.87
C LYS A 55 28.88 -4.54 -18.04
N VAL A 56 28.43 -5.17 -16.97
CA VAL A 56 27.33 -6.16 -17.02
C VAL A 56 26.05 -5.50 -17.49
N SER A 57 25.82 -4.24 -17.12
CA SER A 57 24.70 -3.45 -17.63
C SER A 57 25.02 -2.87 -19.01
N GLU A 58 24.06 -2.95 -19.92
CA GLU A 58 24.09 -2.34 -21.24
C GLU A 58 23.49 -0.94 -21.26
N SER A 59 22.54 -0.69 -20.37
CA SER A 59 21.77 0.56 -20.31
C SER A 59 22.13 1.45 -19.11
N GLY A 60 23.08 1.03 -18.25
CA GLY A 60 23.43 1.71 -17.01
C GLY A 60 22.50 1.41 -15.82
N LYS A 61 21.48 0.57 -16.02
CA LYS A 61 20.56 0.13 -14.97
C LYS A 61 21.12 -1.03 -14.15
N ASP A 62 20.39 -1.48 -13.16
CA ASP A 62 20.75 -2.68 -12.40
C ASP A 62 20.77 -3.91 -13.31
N ALA A 63 21.88 -4.63 -13.27
CA ALA A 63 22.09 -5.84 -14.05
C ALA A 63 22.99 -6.83 -13.31
N TYR A 64 22.84 -8.10 -13.58
CA TYR A 64 23.73 -9.15 -13.05
C TYR A 64 23.97 -10.25 -14.08
N ALA A 65 25.08 -10.95 -13.90
CA ALA A 65 25.39 -12.19 -14.59
C ALA A 65 25.72 -13.29 -13.58
N ILE A 66 25.31 -14.53 -13.89
CA ILE A 66 25.62 -15.73 -13.11
C ILE A 66 26.31 -16.71 -14.06
N LYS A 67 27.57 -17.03 -13.79
CA LYS A 67 28.33 -17.99 -14.58
C LYS A 67 28.87 -19.11 -13.73
N SER A 68 28.62 -20.35 -14.15
CA SER A 68 29.20 -21.52 -13.53
C SER A 68 30.58 -21.82 -14.14
N SER A 69 31.54 -22.14 -13.29
CA SER A 69 32.74 -22.88 -13.67
C SER A 69 32.56 -24.38 -13.37
N GLU A 70 33.64 -25.16 -13.44
CA GLU A 70 33.61 -26.58 -13.05
C GLU A 70 33.36 -26.80 -11.55
N ARG A 71 33.63 -25.83 -10.70
CA ARG A 71 33.64 -26.00 -9.22
C ARG A 71 32.88 -24.94 -8.46
N ASP A 72 32.66 -23.76 -9.05
CA ASP A 72 32.08 -22.59 -8.40
C ASP A 72 31.11 -21.84 -9.32
N VAL A 73 30.39 -20.91 -8.74
CA VAL A 73 29.55 -19.94 -9.43
C VAL A 73 30.04 -18.54 -9.14
N VAL A 74 30.23 -17.75 -10.20
CA VAL A 74 30.56 -16.33 -10.09
C VAL A 74 29.29 -15.52 -10.35
N ILE A 75 28.91 -14.67 -9.41
CA ILE A 75 27.83 -13.70 -9.54
C ILE A 75 28.47 -12.33 -9.70
N THR A 76 28.27 -11.72 -10.88
CA THR A 76 28.77 -10.38 -11.18
C THR A 76 27.61 -9.40 -11.25
N GLY A 77 27.56 -8.40 -10.37
CA GLY A 77 26.58 -7.32 -10.40
C GLY A 77 27.12 -6.06 -11.07
N SER A 78 26.25 -5.27 -11.71
CA SER A 78 26.63 -3.92 -12.18
C SER A 78 26.93 -2.96 -11.02
N ASN A 79 26.46 -3.28 -9.83
CA ASN A 79 26.69 -2.59 -8.55
C ASN A 79 26.48 -3.58 -7.40
N GLU A 80 26.69 -3.12 -6.17
CA GLU A 80 26.58 -3.98 -4.97
C GLU A 80 25.19 -4.65 -4.84
N ARG A 81 24.08 -3.89 -4.97
CA ARG A 81 22.72 -4.48 -4.85
C ARG A 81 22.43 -5.51 -5.93
N SER A 82 23.00 -5.36 -7.11
CA SER A 82 22.81 -6.33 -8.21
C SER A 82 23.44 -7.69 -7.92
N THR A 83 24.45 -7.78 -7.04
CA THR A 83 24.98 -9.08 -6.59
C THR A 83 23.97 -9.82 -5.73
N TRP A 84 23.18 -9.12 -4.91
CA TRP A 84 22.07 -9.71 -4.17
C TRP A 84 20.99 -10.27 -5.10
N TYR A 85 20.66 -9.54 -6.17
CA TYR A 85 19.69 -10.03 -7.16
C TYR A 85 20.14 -11.32 -7.82
N GLY A 86 21.40 -11.40 -8.22
CA GLY A 86 22.01 -12.61 -8.76
C GLY A 86 22.02 -13.76 -7.76
N LEU A 87 22.30 -13.49 -6.48
CA LEU A 87 22.24 -14.50 -5.43
C LEU A 87 20.84 -15.10 -5.26
N TYR A 88 19.82 -14.26 -5.15
CA TYR A 88 18.45 -14.75 -4.99
C TYR A 88 17.92 -15.43 -6.26
N ASP A 89 18.33 -14.99 -7.47
CA ASP A 89 18.02 -15.69 -8.72
C ASP A 89 18.70 -17.07 -8.80
N LEU A 90 19.94 -17.19 -8.37
CA LEU A 90 20.62 -18.48 -8.23
C LEU A 90 19.83 -19.44 -7.33
N LEU A 91 19.38 -18.97 -6.17
CA LEU A 91 18.59 -19.75 -5.22
C LEU A 91 17.19 -20.12 -5.80
N GLU A 92 16.58 -19.25 -6.61
CA GLU A 92 15.35 -19.56 -7.34
C GLU A 92 15.58 -20.66 -8.38
N ARG A 93 16.59 -20.48 -9.25
CA ARG A 93 16.86 -21.40 -10.39
C ARG A 93 17.35 -22.76 -9.94
N ARG A 94 18.23 -22.81 -8.95
CA ARG A 94 18.91 -24.04 -8.51
C ARG A 94 18.40 -24.57 -7.18
N GLY A 95 18.14 -23.69 -6.23
CA GLY A 95 17.52 -24.03 -4.96
C GLY A 95 16.04 -24.38 -5.10
N GLY A 96 15.34 -23.80 -6.05
CA GLY A 96 13.90 -23.92 -6.21
C GLY A 96 13.13 -23.04 -5.24
N CYS A 97 13.82 -22.07 -4.62
CA CYS A 97 13.18 -21.11 -3.74
C CYS A 97 12.14 -20.24 -4.45
N ARG A 98 11.18 -19.69 -3.69
CA ARG A 98 10.25 -18.68 -4.14
C ARG A 98 10.09 -17.63 -3.04
N TRP A 99 10.02 -16.38 -3.44
CA TRP A 99 10.06 -15.23 -2.56
C TRP A 99 8.74 -14.47 -2.61
N PHE A 100 7.89 -14.69 -1.62
CA PHE A 100 6.65 -13.92 -1.45
C PHE A 100 6.84 -12.91 -0.33
N TRP A 101 6.02 -11.88 -0.34
CA TRP A 101 6.14 -10.82 0.67
C TRP A 101 6.09 -11.34 2.11
N ASP A 102 5.23 -12.28 2.36
CA ASP A 102 4.90 -12.79 3.69
C ASP A 102 5.58 -14.12 4.03
N CYS A 103 6.21 -14.76 3.06
CA CYS A 103 6.91 -16.02 3.28
C CYS A 103 7.93 -16.33 2.18
N ASP A 104 8.97 -17.05 2.57
CA ASP A 104 9.86 -17.74 1.67
C ASP A 104 9.44 -19.20 1.54
N VAL A 105 9.32 -19.70 0.32
CA VAL A 105 9.17 -21.12 0.05
C VAL A 105 10.55 -21.69 -0.22
N VAL A 106 11.07 -22.50 0.72
CA VAL A 106 12.41 -23.09 0.66
C VAL A 106 12.28 -24.62 0.61
N PRO A 107 12.41 -25.25 -0.57
CA PRO A 107 12.25 -26.68 -0.70
C PRO A 107 13.44 -27.43 -0.08
N LYS A 108 13.22 -28.68 0.33
CA LYS A 108 14.28 -29.60 0.78
C LYS A 108 14.80 -30.39 -0.40
N LYS A 109 16.12 -30.41 -0.57
CA LYS A 109 16.83 -31.18 -1.61
C LYS A 109 18.06 -31.83 -1.00
N ALA A 110 18.50 -32.93 -1.60
CA ALA A 110 19.75 -33.60 -1.18
C ALA A 110 21.00 -32.76 -1.50
N SER A 111 20.95 -32.00 -2.60
CA SER A 111 22.03 -31.13 -3.06
C SER A 111 21.50 -30.03 -3.95
N ILE A 112 22.32 -29.02 -4.20
CA ILE A 112 22.07 -27.97 -5.21
C ILE A 112 23.10 -28.14 -6.31
N ASP A 113 22.63 -28.43 -7.53
CA ASP A 113 23.49 -28.44 -8.71
C ASP A 113 23.74 -27.02 -9.20
N LEU A 114 24.97 -26.56 -9.07
CA LEU A 114 25.41 -25.22 -9.46
C LEU A 114 26.02 -25.15 -10.87
N SER A 115 26.10 -26.29 -11.59
CA SER A 115 26.74 -26.37 -12.91
C SER A 115 25.90 -25.78 -14.05
N GLY A 116 26.54 -25.41 -15.16
CA GLY A 116 25.88 -25.08 -16.42
C GLY A 116 25.04 -23.78 -16.40
N LEU A 117 25.40 -22.81 -15.56
CA LEU A 117 24.76 -21.48 -15.56
C LEU A 117 25.54 -20.52 -16.47
N ASP A 118 24.82 -19.86 -17.35
CA ASP A 118 25.23 -18.65 -18.09
C ASP A 118 24.01 -17.74 -18.23
N VAL A 119 23.79 -16.90 -17.25
CA VAL A 119 22.61 -16.04 -17.11
C VAL A 119 23.07 -14.61 -17.13
N LYS A 120 22.36 -13.76 -17.87
CA LYS A 120 22.51 -12.32 -17.81
C LYS A 120 21.12 -11.68 -17.77
N GLU A 121 20.88 -10.86 -16.77
CA GLU A 121 19.59 -10.18 -16.56
C GLU A 121 19.84 -8.69 -16.32
N GLU A 122 18.95 -7.84 -16.84
CA GLU A 122 18.99 -6.40 -16.67
C GLU A 122 17.59 -5.84 -16.49
N ALA A 123 17.47 -4.86 -15.61
CA ALA A 123 16.21 -4.25 -15.25
C ALA A 123 15.58 -3.46 -16.40
N GLN A 124 14.25 -3.52 -16.53
CA GLN A 124 13.49 -2.68 -17.44
C GLN A 124 13.52 -1.20 -17.00
N PHE A 125 13.24 -0.96 -15.73
CA PHE A 125 13.18 0.40 -15.16
C PHE A 125 14.39 0.67 -14.26
N GLU A 126 14.87 1.92 -14.25
CA GLU A 126 15.97 2.36 -13.38
C GLU A 126 15.53 2.34 -11.91
N TYR A 127 14.33 2.84 -11.59
CA TYR A 127 13.77 2.90 -10.25
C TYR A 127 12.64 1.90 -10.10
N ARG A 128 12.75 1.02 -9.12
CA ARG A 128 11.76 -0.03 -8.83
C ARG A 128 11.63 -0.13 -7.33
N GLY A 129 10.46 0.13 -6.79
CA GLY A 129 10.41 0.10 -5.35
C GLY A 129 9.07 0.39 -4.73
N LEU A 130 9.14 0.57 -3.42
CA LEU A 130 8.01 0.79 -2.55
C LEU A 130 8.11 2.13 -1.85
N ARG A 131 6.99 2.81 -1.78
CA ARG A 131 6.80 3.95 -0.91
C ARG A 131 5.79 3.57 0.17
N TYR A 132 6.22 3.64 1.40
CA TYR A 132 5.35 3.34 2.55
C TYR A 132 4.60 4.58 2.94
N PHE A 133 3.31 4.42 3.08
CA PHE A 133 2.42 5.46 3.51
C PHE A 133 1.82 5.10 4.86
N ALA A 134 1.71 6.06 5.75
CA ALA A 134 1.16 5.83 7.08
C ALA A 134 -0.28 6.28 7.11
N HIS A 135 -1.17 5.31 7.02
CA HIS A 135 -2.58 5.50 7.25
C HIS A 135 -3.09 4.61 8.36
N ARG A 136 -4.31 4.84 8.76
CA ARG A 136 -4.97 4.14 9.84
C ARG A 136 -5.26 2.70 9.46
N GLY A 137 -4.90 1.76 10.32
CA GLY A 137 -5.10 0.35 10.08
C GLY A 137 -4.50 -0.54 11.16
N LEU A 138 -4.51 -1.84 10.92
CA LEU A 138 -3.87 -2.84 11.78
C LEU A 138 -2.41 -3.05 11.43
N THR A 139 -1.66 -3.71 12.30
CA THR A 139 -0.20 -3.86 12.19
C THR A 139 0.26 -4.49 10.88
N ARG A 140 -0.49 -5.42 10.29
CA ARG A 140 -0.14 -5.98 8.98
C ARG A 140 -0.14 -4.91 7.89
N PHE A 141 -1.16 -4.06 7.89
CA PHE A 141 -1.44 -3.12 6.82
C PHE A 141 -0.83 -1.75 7.04
N GLN A 142 -0.20 -1.55 8.18
CA GLN A 142 0.37 -0.28 8.58
C GLN A 142 1.86 -0.43 8.87
N ALA A 143 2.69 -0.05 7.91
CA ALA A 143 4.14 -0.20 8.02
C ALA A 143 4.75 0.53 9.23
N GLU A 144 4.16 1.63 9.66
CA GLU A 144 4.62 2.34 10.87
C GLU A 144 4.44 1.56 12.17
N HIS A 145 3.66 0.49 12.16
CA HIS A 145 3.51 -0.43 13.28
C HIS A 145 4.50 -1.60 13.24
N TRP A 146 5.47 -1.58 12.32
CA TRP A 146 6.48 -2.62 12.20
C TRP A 146 7.69 -2.31 13.06
N GLY A 147 8.23 -3.35 13.70
CA GLY A 147 9.49 -3.28 14.41
C GLY A 147 10.68 -3.53 13.46
N LEU A 148 11.91 -3.50 14.01
CA LEU A 148 13.13 -3.64 13.22
C LEU A 148 13.19 -4.97 12.45
N GLU A 149 12.76 -6.07 13.05
CA GLU A 149 12.78 -7.39 12.39
C GLU A 149 11.73 -7.50 11.26
N ASP A 150 10.60 -6.80 11.37
CA ASP A 150 9.62 -6.69 10.28
C ASP A 150 10.22 -5.92 9.10
N TRP A 151 10.86 -4.79 9.38
CA TRP A 151 11.53 -3.99 8.37
C TRP A 151 12.72 -4.71 7.70
N LYS A 152 13.51 -5.49 8.43
CA LYS A 152 14.57 -6.30 7.84
C LYS A 152 14.00 -7.32 6.85
N ARG A 153 12.92 -8.00 7.22
CA ARG A 153 12.26 -8.95 6.30
C ARG A 153 11.75 -8.26 5.04
N GLU A 154 11.20 -7.07 5.19
CA GLU A 154 10.71 -6.26 4.08
C GLU A 154 11.85 -5.83 3.15
N ILE A 155 12.94 -5.33 3.69
CA ILE A 155 14.15 -4.94 2.94
C ILE A 155 14.74 -6.15 2.21
N ASP A 156 14.85 -7.28 2.88
CA ASP A 156 15.34 -8.52 2.26
C ASP A 156 14.39 -8.99 1.15
N TRP A 157 13.07 -8.86 1.34
CA TRP A 157 12.10 -9.17 0.29
C TRP A 157 12.24 -8.21 -0.91
N CYS A 158 12.47 -6.92 -0.70
CA CYS A 158 12.75 -5.99 -1.78
C CYS A 158 13.93 -6.47 -2.65
N LEU A 159 15.03 -6.90 -2.02
CA LEU A 159 16.18 -7.45 -2.75
C LEU A 159 15.86 -8.76 -3.48
N LYS A 160 15.16 -9.68 -2.82
CA LYS A 160 14.70 -10.96 -3.42
C LYS A 160 13.85 -10.71 -4.66
N ARG A 161 13.10 -9.61 -4.67
CA ARG A 161 12.23 -9.21 -5.79
C ARG A 161 12.87 -8.16 -6.71
N ARG A 162 14.18 -7.91 -6.58
CA ARG A 162 14.97 -7.01 -7.42
C ARG A 162 14.50 -5.56 -7.40
N LEU A 163 13.93 -5.11 -6.27
CA LEU A 163 13.57 -3.72 -6.03
C LEU A 163 14.80 -2.95 -5.51
N ASN A 164 14.89 -1.66 -5.83
CA ASN A 164 16.02 -0.82 -5.43
C ASN A 164 15.63 0.47 -4.69
N VAL A 165 14.36 0.86 -4.71
CA VAL A 165 13.87 2.05 -3.99
C VAL A 165 13.08 1.61 -2.76
N PHE A 166 13.46 2.16 -1.62
CA PHE A 166 12.80 1.93 -0.33
C PHE A 166 12.53 3.29 0.31
N MET A 167 11.31 3.80 0.18
CA MET A 167 10.97 5.14 0.61
C MET A 167 10.07 5.14 1.84
N LEU A 168 10.55 5.79 2.91
CA LEU A 168 9.78 6.04 4.11
C LEU A 168 9.19 7.45 4.10
N ARG A 169 8.09 7.64 4.84
CA ARG A 169 7.50 8.94 5.06
C ARG A 169 8.30 9.74 6.09
N ILE A 170 8.38 11.06 5.89
CA ILE A 170 8.98 12.01 6.84
C ILE A 170 7.96 12.51 7.88
N GLY A 171 8.45 13.08 8.98
CA GLY A 171 7.64 13.81 9.97
C GLY A 171 6.93 12.95 10.99
N GLN A 172 7.22 11.66 11.01
CA GLN A 172 6.60 10.67 11.90
C GLN A 172 7.48 10.26 13.07
N ASP A 173 8.74 10.62 13.03
CA ASP A 173 9.77 10.25 13.99
C ASP A 173 10.19 11.50 14.78
N ASP A 174 11.38 11.49 15.33
CA ASP A 174 11.92 12.55 16.20
C ASP A 174 12.60 13.70 15.43
N LEU A 175 12.16 14.00 14.23
CA LEU A 175 12.82 14.98 13.35
C LEU A 175 12.84 16.39 13.93
N PHE A 176 11.74 16.87 14.50
CA PHE A 176 11.69 18.20 15.12
C PHE A 176 12.59 18.30 16.36
N GLN A 177 12.65 17.23 17.17
CA GLN A 177 13.53 17.16 18.33
C GLN A 177 15.00 17.22 17.95
N ARG A 178 15.37 16.64 16.82
CA ARG A 178 16.73 16.69 16.27
C ARG A 178 17.06 18.03 15.62
N ALA A 179 16.13 18.58 14.85
CA ALA A 179 16.34 19.86 14.17
C ALA A 179 16.33 21.07 15.09
N PHE A 180 15.51 21.03 16.13
CA PHE A 180 15.26 22.16 17.03
C PHE A 180 15.30 21.74 18.51
N PRO A 181 16.40 21.13 18.98
CA PRO A 181 16.50 20.61 20.35
C PRO A 181 16.35 21.69 21.44
N GLU A 182 16.63 22.94 21.10
CA GLU A 182 16.46 24.09 21.98
C GLU A 182 14.99 24.48 22.20
N THR A 183 14.10 24.06 21.31
CA THR A 183 12.67 24.37 21.30
C THR A 183 11.80 23.17 21.53
N CYS A 184 12.16 22.04 20.90
CA CYS A 184 11.40 20.81 20.94
C CYS A 184 12.11 19.77 21.81
N ALA A 185 11.67 19.60 23.04
CA ALA A 185 12.11 18.51 23.88
C ALA A 185 11.45 17.18 23.46
N TYR A 186 12.10 16.07 23.76
CA TYR A 186 11.42 14.77 23.68
C TYR A 186 10.33 14.71 24.74
N PRO A 187 9.10 14.35 24.38
CA PRO A 187 8.04 14.20 25.36
C PRO A 187 8.37 13.07 26.34
N ASP A 188 7.97 13.22 27.59
CA ASP A 188 8.04 12.16 28.58
C ASP A 188 7.01 11.07 28.22
N PRO A 189 7.43 9.86 27.86
CA PRO A 189 6.51 8.81 27.43
C PRO A 189 5.56 8.33 28.54
N SER A 190 5.86 8.64 29.82
CA SER A 190 4.97 8.32 30.95
C SER A 190 3.83 9.33 31.12
N LYS A 191 3.90 10.47 30.46
CA LYS A 191 2.87 11.48 30.44
C LYS A 191 2.03 11.37 29.18
N ASP A 192 0.93 12.08 29.17
CA ASP A 192 0.06 12.18 28.01
C ASP A 192 0.84 12.67 26.80
N LEU A 193 1.14 11.75 25.89
CA LEU A 193 1.75 12.11 24.62
C LEU A 193 0.79 13.03 23.85
N PRO A 194 1.30 13.98 23.07
CA PRO A 194 0.45 14.84 22.29
C PRO A 194 -0.55 14.01 21.50
N GLY A 195 -1.80 14.09 21.90
CA GLY A 195 -2.88 13.34 21.26
C GLY A 195 -3.33 14.00 19.97
N HIS A 196 -4.47 13.55 19.46
CA HIS A 196 -5.11 14.13 18.30
C HIS A 196 -5.23 15.65 18.41
N GLY A 197 -4.81 16.36 17.38
CA GLY A 197 -4.83 17.83 17.34
C GLY A 197 -3.63 18.53 17.98
N LYS A 198 -2.66 17.83 18.52
CA LYS A 198 -1.48 18.42 19.18
C LYS A 198 -0.17 18.30 18.37
N GLY A 199 -0.23 18.35 17.07
CA GLY A 199 0.95 18.41 16.22
C GLY A 199 1.59 17.09 15.87
N TYR A 200 1.20 16.01 16.52
CA TYR A 200 1.63 14.66 16.18
C TYR A 200 0.51 13.86 15.54
N ASP A 201 0.89 12.93 14.70
CA ASP A 201 -0.04 11.98 14.16
C ASP A 201 -0.31 10.86 15.18
N ASN A 202 -1.52 10.80 15.72
CA ASN A 202 -1.89 9.80 16.72
C ASN A 202 -1.84 8.34 16.21
N ARG A 203 -1.73 8.14 14.89
CA ARG A 203 -1.53 6.82 14.28
C ARG A 203 -0.20 6.18 14.64
N THR A 204 0.78 6.97 15.06
CA THR A 204 2.16 6.54 15.26
C THR A 204 2.64 6.62 16.70
N LEU A 205 1.78 7.04 17.61
CA LEU A 205 2.13 7.33 19.01
C LEU A 205 1.96 6.14 19.95
N PHE A 206 2.21 4.92 19.48
CA PHE A 206 2.27 3.75 20.38
C PHE A 206 3.58 3.72 21.14
N TRP A 207 4.68 4.05 20.47
CA TRP A 207 6.03 4.03 21.02
C TRP A 207 6.58 5.44 21.23
N SER A 208 7.62 5.57 22.05
CA SER A 208 8.29 6.85 22.26
C SER A 208 8.93 7.37 20.97
N LEU A 209 9.04 8.69 20.83
CA LEU A 209 9.71 9.30 19.68
C LEU A 209 11.19 8.90 19.59
N GLN A 210 11.86 8.71 20.75
CA GLN A 210 13.24 8.21 20.81
C GLN A 210 13.38 6.83 20.18
N PHE A 211 12.48 5.90 20.54
CA PHE A 211 12.46 4.58 19.94
C PHE A 211 12.20 4.64 18.44
N ARG A 212 11.24 5.42 18.01
CA ARG A 212 10.90 5.56 16.59
C ARG A 212 12.04 6.15 15.77
N GLY A 213 12.67 7.22 16.25
CA GLY A 213 13.82 7.83 15.58
C GLY A 213 15.00 6.87 15.47
N LYS A 214 15.26 6.11 16.54
CA LYS A 214 16.30 5.05 16.52
C LYS A 214 15.95 3.92 15.55
N LEU A 215 14.71 3.45 15.56
CA LEU A 215 14.21 2.43 14.65
C LEU A 215 14.44 2.86 13.20
N ARG A 216 14.08 4.11 12.84
CA ARG A 216 14.31 4.64 11.49
C ARG A 216 15.81 4.63 11.13
N GLN A 217 16.69 5.09 12.03
CA GLN A 217 18.13 5.04 11.78
C GLN A 217 18.64 3.61 11.54
N ASP A 218 18.22 2.66 12.35
CA ASP A 218 18.70 1.28 12.28
C ASP A 218 18.21 0.59 11.00
N LEU A 219 16.96 0.79 10.63
CA LEU A 219 16.42 0.20 9.40
C LEU A 219 17.03 0.81 8.13
N GLN A 220 17.30 2.12 8.12
CA GLN A 220 17.95 2.75 6.96
C GLN A 220 19.41 2.33 6.83
N LYS A 221 20.14 2.19 7.93
CA LYS A 221 21.48 1.59 7.91
C LYS A 221 21.46 0.17 7.32
N TYR A 222 20.44 -0.61 7.68
CA TYR A 222 20.27 -1.96 7.13
C TYR A 222 19.99 -1.95 5.63
N ALA A 223 19.19 -0.99 5.14
CA ALA A 223 18.90 -0.80 3.73
C ALA A 223 20.14 -0.32 2.95
N PHE A 224 20.87 0.65 3.48
CA PHE A 224 22.09 1.17 2.86
C PHE A 224 23.19 0.11 2.75
N ALA A 225 23.37 -0.72 3.79
CA ALA A 225 24.31 -1.84 3.76
C ALA A 225 23.98 -2.91 2.71
N ARG A 226 22.84 -2.79 2.04
CA ARG A 226 22.37 -3.65 0.93
C ARG A 226 22.26 -2.91 -0.39
N GLY A 227 22.76 -1.67 -0.45
CA GLY A 227 22.79 -0.85 -1.65
C GLY A 227 21.43 -0.29 -2.10
N LEU A 228 20.40 -0.29 -1.22
CA LEU A 228 19.11 0.29 -1.57
C LEU A 228 19.17 1.83 -1.61
N LEU A 229 18.40 2.40 -2.52
CA LEU A 229 18.16 3.83 -2.63
C LEU A 229 17.03 4.23 -1.67
N VAL A 230 17.31 5.18 -0.78
CA VAL A 230 16.33 5.67 0.20
C VAL A 230 16.12 7.15 -0.02
N PRO A 231 15.03 7.55 -0.70
CA PRO A 231 14.70 8.96 -0.86
C PRO A 231 14.37 9.61 0.48
N GLU A 232 14.88 10.83 0.71
CA GLU A 232 14.43 11.69 1.80
C GLU A 232 13.55 12.81 1.28
N ASP A 233 12.55 13.23 2.08
CA ASP A 233 11.65 14.30 1.69
C ASP A 233 12.30 15.67 1.74
N PHE A 234 11.94 16.53 0.79
CA PHE A 234 12.32 17.94 0.80
C PHE A 234 11.12 18.83 0.48
N GLY A 235 10.92 19.84 1.31
CA GLY A 235 9.91 20.86 1.06
C GLY A 235 8.46 20.39 0.99
N THR A 236 8.16 19.21 1.54
CA THR A 236 6.80 18.70 1.60
C THR A 236 6.04 19.38 2.73
N MET A 237 5.20 20.35 2.38
CA MET A 237 4.42 21.15 3.32
C MET A 237 2.95 20.78 3.30
N THR A 238 2.63 19.50 3.41
CA THR A 238 1.24 19.05 3.53
C THR A 238 0.92 18.64 4.97
N HIS A 239 -0.36 18.60 5.31
CA HIS A 239 -0.83 18.18 6.63
C HIS A 239 -0.32 16.80 7.07
N TRP A 240 0.02 15.92 6.13
CA TRP A 240 0.55 14.59 6.43
C TRP A 240 1.99 14.60 6.93
N TYR A 241 2.78 15.52 6.42
CA TYR A 241 4.23 15.55 6.59
C TYR A 241 4.72 16.71 7.44
N SER A 242 3.94 17.76 7.55
CA SER A 242 4.33 19.02 8.19
C SER A 242 3.59 19.32 9.49
N ARG A 243 3.13 18.30 10.19
CA ARG A 243 2.54 18.49 11.51
C ARG A 243 3.60 19.02 12.48
N THR A 244 3.47 20.29 12.80
CA THR A 244 4.42 21.01 13.62
C THR A 244 4.09 20.79 15.10
N PRO A 245 5.04 20.33 15.94
CA PRO A 245 4.82 20.20 17.38
C PRO A 245 4.41 21.51 18.06
N GLU A 246 3.56 21.43 19.08
CA GLU A 246 3.13 22.62 19.84
C GLU A 246 4.30 23.36 20.46
N ASP A 247 5.28 22.66 21.01
CA ASP A 247 6.49 23.28 21.56
C ASP A 247 7.21 24.17 20.55
N TYR A 248 7.28 23.70 19.26
CA TYR A 248 7.82 24.52 18.19
C TYR A 248 6.94 25.73 17.88
N LEU A 249 5.63 25.54 17.82
CA LEU A 249 4.67 26.61 17.56
C LEU A 249 4.74 27.70 18.63
N ASP A 250 4.82 27.32 19.89
CA ASP A 250 4.87 28.24 21.03
C ASP A 250 6.24 28.92 21.17
N GLY A 251 7.32 28.19 20.87
CA GLY A 251 8.68 28.70 20.96
C GLY A 251 9.09 29.58 19.79
N LYS A 252 8.87 29.13 18.55
CA LYS A 252 9.29 29.85 17.34
C LYS A 252 8.23 30.78 16.77
N LYS A 253 6.96 30.55 17.05
CA LYS A 253 5.80 31.32 16.58
C LYS A 253 5.81 31.56 15.05
N PRO A 254 5.82 30.51 14.24
CA PRO A 254 5.87 30.67 12.79
C PRO A 254 4.64 31.42 12.28
N SER A 255 4.82 32.24 11.26
CA SER A 255 3.70 32.77 10.50
C SER A 255 3.17 31.73 9.53
N PHE A 256 1.86 31.72 9.34
CA PHE A 256 1.16 30.80 8.48
C PHE A 256 0.54 31.51 7.30
N LEU A 257 0.47 30.81 6.17
CA LEU A 257 -0.37 31.24 5.04
C LEU A 257 -1.85 31.20 5.43
N PRO A 258 -2.70 32.03 4.81
CA PRO A 258 -4.14 31.88 4.94
C PRO A 258 -4.54 30.43 4.60
N GLN A 259 -5.44 29.86 5.37
CA GLN A 259 -5.91 28.49 5.14
C GLN A 259 -7.39 28.51 4.80
N SER A 260 -7.78 27.83 3.74
CA SER A 260 -9.19 27.50 3.59
C SER A 260 -9.51 26.46 4.67
N THR A 261 -10.49 26.77 5.50
CA THR A 261 -10.93 25.95 6.62
C THR A 261 -11.52 24.60 6.23
N ALA A 262 -11.61 24.31 4.94
CA ALA A 262 -12.49 23.30 4.43
C ALA A 262 -12.01 21.85 4.60
N ILE A 263 -10.71 21.59 4.68
CA ILE A 263 -10.28 20.20 4.60
C ILE A 263 -9.80 19.63 5.95
N TYR A 264 -9.06 20.36 6.74
CA TYR A 264 -8.45 19.74 7.94
C TYR A 264 -8.26 20.72 9.12
N GLY A 265 -9.12 21.55 9.50
CA GLY A 265 -9.20 22.45 10.66
C GLY A 265 -8.13 22.44 11.74
N GLU A 266 -7.05 21.71 11.51
CA GLU A 266 -5.99 21.45 12.47
C GLU A 266 -4.89 22.51 12.38
N LYS A 267 -4.70 23.23 13.45
CA LYS A 267 -3.67 24.27 13.61
C LYS A 267 -2.26 23.78 13.23
N ASN A 268 -1.96 22.54 13.52
CA ASN A 268 -0.63 21.96 13.37
C ASN A 268 -0.31 21.47 11.95
N GLY A 269 -1.33 21.36 11.09
CA GLY A 269 -1.16 21.02 9.69
C GLY A 269 -1.16 22.23 8.77
N LEU A 270 -1.02 23.43 9.31
CA LEU A 270 -0.99 24.67 8.54
C LEU A 270 0.30 24.81 7.75
N VAL A 271 0.20 25.39 6.57
CA VAL A 271 1.37 25.71 5.74
C VAL A 271 2.06 26.94 6.28
N TRP A 272 3.35 26.84 6.57
CA TRP A 272 4.17 27.99 6.97
C TRP A 272 4.22 29.01 5.86
N ASP A 273 4.40 30.28 6.21
CA ASP A 273 4.46 31.34 5.20
C ASP A 273 5.79 31.33 4.43
N ILE A 274 5.82 30.52 3.39
CA ILE A 274 6.97 30.35 2.49
C ILE A 274 7.31 31.59 1.67
N ARG A 275 6.53 32.67 1.76
CA ARG A 275 6.88 33.96 1.16
C ARG A 275 7.92 34.69 2.01
N ASP A 276 8.07 34.32 3.27
CA ASP A 276 9.14 34.78 4.15
C ASP A 276 10.33 33.81 4.11
N PRO A 277 11.51 34.24 3.60
CA PRO A 277 12.70 33.39 3.51
C PRO A 277 13.12 32.75 4.84
N LYS A 278 12.86 33.41 5.96
CA LYS A 278 13.14 32.87 7.31
C LYS A 278 12.44 31.52 7.53
N TRP A 279 11.15 31.44 7.20
CA TRP A 279 10.37 30.22 7.43
C TRP A 279 10.70 29.13 6.42
N VAL A 280 11.11 29.50 5.21
CA VAL A 280 11.64 28.54 4.23
C VAL A 280 12.94 27.93 4.71
N ASP A 281 13.85 28.74 5.29
CA ASP A 281 15.14 28.25 5.81
C ASP A 281 14.95 27.39 7.07
N GLU A 282 14.05 27.75 7.96
CA GLU A 282 13.67 26.92 9.11
C GLU A 282 13.08 25.57 8.65
N TYR A 283 12.22 25.58 7.64
CA TYR A 283 11.67 24.35 7.08
C TYR A 283 12.74 23.53 6.36
N TRP A 284 13.64 24.16 5.63
CA TRP A 284 14.77 23.50 4.98
C TRP A 284 15.71 22.81 5.97
N LYS A 285 15.82 23.33 7.18
CA LYS A 285 16.56 22.69 8.27
C LYS A 285 16.00 21.29 8.62
N LEU A 286 14.70 21.07 8.49
CA LEU A 286 14.12 19.74 8.63
C LEU A 286 14.66 18.78 7.56
N THR A 287 14.72 19.22 6.30
CA THR A 287 15.27 18.42 5.20
C THR A 287 16.73 18.04 5.44
N THR A 288 17.57 19.03 5.77
CA THR A 288 19.00 18.75 6.02
C THR A 288 19.19 17.84 7.22
N THR A 289 18.41 18.06 8.29
CA THR A 289 18.43 17.18 9.47
C THR A 289 18.00 15.76 9.15
N ALA A 290 16.98 15.57 8.29
CA ALA A 290 16.55 14.24 7.85
C ALA A 290 17.67 13.52 7.08
N CYS A 291 18.28 14.21 6.12
CA CYS A 291 19.41 13.66 5.36
C CYS A 291 20.59 13.27 6.26
N ASP A 292 20.93 14.12 7.23
CA ASP A 292 22.06 13.87 8.15
C ASP A 292 21.76 12.77 9.18
N ALA A 293 20.55 12.73 9.72
CA ALA A 293 20.18 11.81 10.80
C ALA A 293 19.77 10.42 10.31
N TYR A 294 19.10 10.38 9.18
CA TYR A 294 18.51 9.15 8.64
C TYR A 294 19.05 8.77 7.26
N GLY A 295 19.41 9.74 6.42
CA GLY A 295 19.90 9.54 5.06
C GLY A 295 21.41 9.37 4.97
N LYS A 296 21.97 9.78 3.82
CA LYS A 296 23.41 9.76 3.50
C LYS A 296 24.08 11.13 3.67
N GLY A 297 23.48 12.04 4.41
CA GLY A 297 24.00 13.40 4.59
C GLY A 297 24.15 14.11 3.25
N LYS A 298 25.34 14.70 2.99
CA LYS A 298 25.64 15.40 1.74
C LYS A 298 25.72 14.51 0.49
N ASP A 299 25.83 13.20 0.69
CA ASP A 299 25.86 12.22 -0.39
C ASP A 299 24.47 11.62 -0.68
N GLN A 300 23.39 12.30 -0.26
CA GLN A 300 22.04 11.90 -0.54
C GLN A 300 21.81 11.78 -2.06
N GLU A 301 21.31 10.63 -2.50
CA GLU A 301 21.18 10.28 -3.93
C GLU A 301 19.81 10.65 -4.51
N LEU A 302 18.76 10.54 -3.70
CA LEU A 302 17.38 10.81 -4.10
C LEU A 302 16.70 11.71 -3.07
N LEU A 303 16.03 12.73 -3.57
CA LEU A 303 15.12 13.59 -2.81
C LEU A 303 13.71 13.47 -3.39
N HIS A 304 12.69 13.62 -2.54
CA HIS A 304 11.30 13.53 -2.94
C HIS A 304 10.49 14.67 -2.35
N THR A 305 9.53 15.21 -3.11
CA THR A 305 8.59 16.20 -2.59
C THR A 305 7.17 15.96 -3.09
N ILE A 306 6.19 16.18 -2.20
CA ILE A 306 4.78 16.34 -2.57
C ILE A 306 4.41 17.82 -2.77
N GLY A 307 5.33 18.73 -2.50
CA GLY A 307 5.04 20.16 -2.55
C GLY A 307 3.97 20.57 -1.53
N LEU A 308 3.02 21.37 -1.94
CA LEU A 308 1.88 21.77 -1.10
C LEU A 308 0.70 20.78 -1.17
N GLY A 309 0.73 19.83 -2.12
CA GLY A 309 -0.30 18.79 -2.26
C GLY A 309 -1.71 19.37 -2.31
N GLU A 310 -2.58 18.88 -1.43
CA GLU A 310 -4.00 19.23 -1.35
C GLU A 310 -4.26 20.64 -0.81
N ARG A 311 -3.24 21.36 -0.36
CA ARG A 311 -3.44 22.65 0.34
C ARG A 311 -3.92 23.74 -0.61
N ARG A 312 -4.95 24.44 -0.16
CA ARG A 312 -5.49 25.66 -0.78
C ARG A 312 -5.40 26.79 0.24
N CYS A 313 -4.44 27.70 0.05
CA CYS A 313 -4.21 28.82 0.98
C CYS A 313 -5.04 30.05 0.60
N PHE A 314 -5.48 30.17 -0.64
CA PHE A 314 -6.23 31.29 -1.16
C PHE A 314 -7.53 30.84 -1.81
N LYS A 315 -8.47 31.77 -1.92
CA LYS A 315 -9.77 31.51 -2.57
C LYS A 315 -9.61 31.25 -4.08
N GLU A 316 -8.79 32.06 -4.74
CA GLU A 316 -8.60 31.99 -6.18
C GLU A 316 -7.60 30.89 -6.56
N ARG A 317 -7.92 30.08 -7.56
CA ARG A 317 -7.06 29.01 -8.05
C ARG A 317 -5.68 29.53 -8.47
N LYS A 318 -5.65 30.65 -9.20
CA LYS A 318 -4.43 31.24 -9.74
C LYS A 318 -3.43 31.58 -8.63
N ASP A 319 -3.92 32.12 -7.50
CA ASP A 319 -3.05 32.49 -6.38
C ASP A 319 -2.44 31.24 -5.70
N ASN A 320 -3.22 30.17 -5.60
CA ASN A 320 -2.71 28.90 -5.13
C ASN A 320 -1.68 28.29 -6.09
N HIS A 321 -1.90 28.39 -7.39
CA HIS A 321 -0.95 27.94 -8.40
C HIS A 321 0.39 28.69 -8.32
N GLU A 322 0.35 30.02 -8.24
CA GLU A 322 1.56 30.84 -8.06
C GLU A 322 2.31 30.51 -6.76
N LEU A 323 1.56 30.24 -5.67
CA LEU A 323 2.15 29.80 -4.41
C LEU A 323 2.87 28.45 -4.55
N LYS A 324 2.26 27.48 -5.23
CA LYS A 324 2.87 26.16 -5.47
C LYS A 324 4.13 26.27 -6.33
N LYS A 325 4.11 27.11 -7.35
CA LYS A 325 5.29 27.41 -8.16
C LYS A 325 6.42 28.05 -7.33
N LEU A 326 6.07 28.99 -6.45
CA LEU A 326 7.02 29.61 -5.54
C LEU A 326 7.64 28.58 -4.59
N ALA A 327 6.80 27.73 -3.96
CA ALA A 327 7.26 26.67 -3.08
C ALA A 327 8.26 25.75 -3.79
N LEU A 328 7.86 25.24 -4.95
CA LEU A 328 8.69 24.31 -5.71
C LEU A 328 10.04 24.94 -6.08
N ARG A 329 10.04 26.16 -6.61
CA ARG A 329 11.28 26.88 -6.97
C ARG A 329 12.20 27.03 -5.76
N GLN A 330 11.70 27.53 -4.64
CA GLN A 330 12.50 27.75 -3.45
C GLN A 330 13.16 26.48 -2.91
N PHE A 331 12.47 25.36 -2.97
CA PHE A 331 13.02 24.08 -2.50
C PHE A 331 13.95 23.44 -3.52
N LEU A 332 13.69 23.58 -4.82
CA LEU A 332 14.62 23.14 -5.87
C LEU A 332 15.94 23.92 -5.80
N ASP A 333 15.89 25.24 -5.64
CA ASP A 333 17.11 26.08 -5.52
C ASP A 333 17.96 25.65 -4.31
N ARG A 334 17.33 25.28 -3.20
CA ARG A 334 18.04 24.78 -2.03
C ARG A 334 18.62 23.38 -2.23
N ALA A 335 17.87 22.51 -2.90
CA ALA A 335 18.34 21.19 -3.27
C ALA A 335 19.54 21.26 -4.23
N ASP A 336 19.54 22.20 -5.17
CA ASP A 336 20.68 22.45 -6.07
C ASP A 336 21.94 22.89 -5.32
N ARG A 337 21.76 23.75 -4.30
CA ARG A 337 22.86 24.25 -3.49
C ARG A 337 23.44 23.16 -2.58
N ASP A 338 22.58 22.44 -1.85
CA ASP A 338 23.02 21.57 -0.76
C ASP A 338 23.20 20.12 -1.16
N TYR A 339 22.50 19.67 -2.21
CA TYR A 339 22.51 18.30 -2.74
C TYR A 339 22.67 18.27 -4.27
N PRO A 340 23.76 18.82 -4.81
CA PRO A 340 23.92 19.02 -6.26
C PRO A 340 23.94 17.72 -7.08
N LYS A 341 24.20 16.59 -6.44
CA LYS A 341 24.23 15.26 -7.09
C LYS A 341 22.91 14.51 -6.98
N ALA A 342 22.01 14.92 -6.10
CA ALA A 342 20.75 14.21 -5.86
C ALA A 342 19.79 14.39 -7.04
N LYS A 343 19.14 13.31 -7.44
CA LYS A 343 17.95 13.36 -8.30
C LYS A 343 16.73 13.69 -7.47
N ARG A 344 15.73 14.34 -8.07
CA ARG A 344 14.57 14.88 -7.38
C ARG A 344 13.30 14.27 -7.97
N LEU A 345 12.55 13.60 -7.10
CA LEU A 345 11.26 12.99 -7.43
C LEU A 345 10.16 13.99 -7.08
N LEU A 346 9.53 14.57 -8.10
CA LEU A 346 8.49 15.59 -7.97
C LEU A 346 7.12 14.92 -8.07
N ALA A 347 6.42 14.82 -6.94
CA ALA A 347 5.19 14.07 -6.87
C ALA A 347 4.04 14.72 -7.63
N GLY A 348 3.44 13.98 -8.53
CA GLY A 348 2.26 14.37 -9.28
C GLY A 348 1.04 14.65 -8.40
N TRP A 349 1.03 14.19 -7.14
CA TRP A 349 -0.03 14.50 -6.19
C TRP A 349 -0.27 16.01 -6.04
N ASP A 350 0.79 16.84 -6.05
CA ASP A 350 0.65 18.28 -6.06
C ASP A 350 -0.08 18.81 -7.30
N PHE A 351 0.10 18.14 -8.43
CA PHE A 351 -0.45 18.58 -9.72
C PHE A 351 -1.94 18.27 -9.88
N TYR A 352 -2.50 17.32 -9.13
CA TYR A 352 -3.94 17.06 -9.13
C TYR A 352 -4.76 18.20 -8.54
N PHE A 353 -4.14 19.01 -7.70
CA PHE A 353 -4.83 20.07 -6.98
C PHE A 353 -4.32 21.42 -7.45
N THR A 354 -5.09 22.15 -8.21
CA THR A 354 -4.78 23.54 -8.58
C THR A 354 -4.15 23.71 -9.98
N TRP A 355 -3.38 22.75 -10.46
CA TRP A 355 -2.70 22.84 -11.76
C TRP A 355 -3.60 22.41 -12.91
N HIS A 356 -3.57 23.18 -14.02
CA HIS A 356 -4.06 22.68 -15.30
C HIS A 356 -2.97 21.88 -16.01
N PRO A 357 -3.32 20.92 -16.87
CA PRO A 357 -2.31 20.12 -17.59
C PRO A 357 -1.27 20.96 -18.34
N GLU A 358 -1.67 22.09 -18.95
CA GLU A 358 -0.78 22.99 -19.66
C GLU A 358 0.22 23.68 -18.72
N GLU A 359 -0.22 24.00 -17.50
CA GLU A 359 0.66 24.60 -16.49
C GLU A 359 1.71 23.60 -16.00
N VAL A 360 1.35 22.30 -15.90
CA VAL A 360 2.33 21.23 -15.63
C VAL A 360 3.29 21.07 -16.78
N GLN A 361 2.80 21.10 -18.03
CA GLN A 361 3.66 21.04 -19.22
C GLN A 361 4.65 22.22 -19.29
N ASP A 362 4.24 23.41 -18.87
CA ASP A 362 5.12 24.58 -18.81
C ASP A 362 6.15 24.46 -17.68
N LEU A 363 5.75 23.91 -16.54
CA LEU A 363 6.69 23.58 -15.46
C LEU A 363 7.76 22.61 -15.95
N VAL A 364 7.36 21.50 -16.57
CA VAL A 364 8.26 20.45 -17.08
C VAL A 364 9.33 21.02 -18.02
N LYS A 365 9.01 22.05 -18.85
CA LYS A 365 9.98 22.71 -19.72
C LYS A 365 11.08 23.48 -18.95
N SER A 366 10.83 23.84 -17.70
CA SER A 366 11.76 24.56 -16.83
C SER A 366 12.58 23.65 -15.91
N LEU A 367 12.28 22.36 -15.87
CA LEU A 367 12.96 21.37 -15.04
C LEU A 367 14.19 20.80 -15.75
N ASP A 368 15.12 20.28 -14.97
CA ASP A 368 16.34 19.62 -15.47
C ASP A 368 16.08 18.11 -15.68
N PRO A 369 16.01 17.62 -16.93
CA PRO A 369 15.73 16.21 -17.21
C PRO A 369 16.83 15.23 -16.73
N GLU A 370 18.03 15.73 -16.39
CA GLU A 370 19.10 14.89 -15.83
C GLU A 370 18.93 14.69 -14.32
N ARG A 371 18.13 15.54 -13.66
CA ARG A 371 17.96 15.53 -12.21
C ARG A 371 16.53 15.41 -11.73
N ASP A 372 15.57 15.94 -12.50
CA ASP A 372 14.16 15.96 -12.12
C ASP A 372 13.39 14.81 -12.75
N ILE A 373 12.57 14.16 -11.96
CA ILE A 373 11.73 13.05 -12.37
C ILE A 373 10.31 13.32 -11.87
N ILE A 374 9.33 13.33 -12.77
CA ILE A 374 7.92 13.45 -12.39
C ILE A 374 7.42 12.10 -11.89
N TRP A 375 6.91 12.08 -10.68
CA TRP A 375 6.34 10.87 -10.10
C TRP A 375 4.83 10.86 -10.28
N ASP A 376 4.33 10.03 -11.19
CA ASP A 376 2.89 9.80 -11.32
C ASP A 376 2.40 8.87 -10.22
N TYR A 377 1.41 9.29 -9.44
CA TYR A 377 0.90 8.55 -8.30
C TYR A 377 -0.27 7.63 -8.61
N GLU A 378 -1.00 7.84 -9.68
CA GLU A 378 -2.31 7.26 -9.88
C GLU A 378 -2.43 6.41 -11.14
N GLY A 379 -1.42 5.60 -11.42
CA GLY A 379 -1.43 4.73 -12.58
C GLY A 379 -2.55 3.69 -12.61
N ASP A 380 -3.19 3.40 -11.50
CA ASP A 380 -4.27 2.44 -11.34
C ASP A 380 -5.66 3.05 -11.12
N SER A 381 -5.79 4.37 -11.09
CA SER A 381 -7.07 5.05 -10.88
C SER A 381 -7.84 5.30 -12.19
N THR A 382 -9.15 5.07 -12.16
CA THR A 382 -10.08 5.54 -13.20
C THR A 382 -10.64 6.91 -12.90
N ARG A 383 -10.53 7.36 -11.64
CA ARG A 383 -11.06 8.65 -11.22
C ARG A 383 -10.20 9.80 -11.67
N ASP A 384 -10.90 10.82 -12.00
CA ASP A 384 -10.39 12.17 -12.05
C ASP A 384 -10.96 12.96 -10.88
N TYR A 385 -10.11 13.53 -10.08
CA TYR A 385 -10.52 14.46 -9.03
C TYR A 385 -11.25 15.70 -9.56
N ARG A 386 -11.27 15.88 -10.86
CA ARG A 386 -11.88 17.02 -11.52
C ARG A 386 -12.78 16.53 -12.62
N GLU A 387 -13.88 15.97 -12.36
CA GLU A 387 -14.98 15.61 -13.28
C GLU A 387 -14.75 15.70 -14.81
N GLU A 388 -13.69 16.38 -15.25
CA GLU A 388 -13.35 16.74 -16.62
C GLU A 388 -12.41 15.75 -17.34
N MET A 389 -11.93 14.71 -16.66
CA MET A 389 -10.82 13.88 -17.15
C MET A 389 -11.13 12.37 -17.21
N LEU A 390 -12.39 11.99 -17.38
CA LEU A 390 -12.85 10.60 -17.50
C LEU A 390 -12.39 9.88 -18.78
N ASP A 391 -11.28 10.27 -19.36
CA ASP A 391 -10.71 9.51 -20.46
C ASP A 391 -9.83 8.38 -19.91
N ILE A 392 -10.33 7.16 -19.98
CA ILE A 392 -9.60 5.94 -19.60
C ILE A 392 -8.26 5.82 -20.36
N GLY A 393 -8.16 6.42 -21.55
CA GLY A 393 -6.91 6.56 -22.30
C GLY A 393 -5.99 7.69 -21.85
N GLY A 394 -6.52 8.61 -21.01
CA GLY A 394 -5.79 9.78 -20.53
C GLY A 394 -5.19 9.55 -19.14
N ASN A 395 -4.05 8.94 -19.07
CA ASN A 395 -3.27 8.88 -17.84
C ASN A 395 -2.50 10.20 -17.64
N ASN A 396 -2.08 10.47 -16.41
CA ASN A 396 -1.47 11.75 -16.05
C ASN A 396 -0.16 12.01 -16.78
N PHE A 397 0.66 11.01 -16.98
CA PHE A 397 1.93 11.16 -17.71
C PHE A 397 1.70 11.56 -19.19
N THR A 398 0.59 11.15 -19.80
CA THR A 398 0.21 11.63 -21.13
C THR A 398 -0.29 13.09 -21.07
N LYS A 399 -1.15 13.41 -20.12
CA LYS A 399 -1.73 14.75 -19.96
C LYS A 399 -0.70 15.80 -19.57
N TRP A 400 0.22 15.45 -18.70
CA TRP A 400 1.33 16.33 -18.32
C TRP A 400 2.41 16.47 -19.39
N GLY A 401 2.29 15.72 -20.49
CA GLY A 401 3.21 15.81 -21.61
C GLY A 401 4.61 15.28 -21.33
N VAL A 402 4.77 14.40 -20.36
CA VAL A 402 6.07 13.78 -20.01
C VAL A 402 6.35 12.53 -20.83
N CYS A 403 5.31 11.82 -21.28
CA CYS A 403 5.43 10.61 -22.09
C CYS A 403 6.32 10.86 -23.32
N ASN A 404 7.35 10.05 -23.51
CA ASN A 404 8.39 10.16 -24.54
C ASN A 404 9.22 11.48 -24.56
N LYS A 405 9.07 12.33 -23.54
CA LYS A 405 9.71 13.67 -23.55
C LYS A 405 10.56 13.95 -22.32
N PHE A 406 10.07 13.61 -21.14
CA PHE A 406 10.70 13.97 -19.87
C PHE A 406 10.70 12.77 -18.92
N PRO A 407 11.72 12.59 -18.04
CA PRO A 407 11.78 11.49 -17.11
C PRO A 407 10.58 11.49 -16.14
N TYR A 408 9.94 10.32 -16.00
CA TYR A 408 8.85 10.13 -15.07
C TYR A 408 8.82 8.71 -14.53
N THR A 409 8.09 8.49 -13.42
CA THR A 409 7.78 7.14 -12.93
C THR A 409 6.30 6.84 -13.10
N TYR A 410 6.00 5.61 -13.44
CA TYR A 410 4.67 5.04 -13.37
C TYR A 410 4.47 4.42 -11.99
N SER A 411 3.31 4.63 -11.38
CA SER A 411 3.06 4.12 -10.04
C SER A 411 1.68 3.50 -9.89
N ILE A 412 1.60 2.43 -9.11
CA ILE A 412 0.35 1.89 -8.61
C ILE A 412 0.13 2.46 -7.21
N PHE A 413 -0.97 3.19 -7.03
CA PHE A 413 -1.30 3.80 -5.75
C PHE A 413 -2.07 2.83 -4.83
N LEU A 414 -3.00 2.08 -5.38
CA LEU A 414 -3.93 1.25 -4.63
C LEU A 414 -4.56 2.02 -3.46
N ALA A 415 -5.10 3.19 -3.82
CA ALA A 415 -5.78 4.05 -2.85
C ALA A 415 -7.15 3.52 -2.52
N PHE A 416 -7.45 3.46 -1.24
CA PHE A 416 -8.80 3.22 -0.79
C PHE A 416 -8.88 3.50 0.69
N GLU A 417 -10.05 3.77 1.10
CA GLU A 417 -10.26 4.40 2.36
C GLU A 417 -11.07 3.50 3.31
N SER A 418 -11.60 2.38 2.86
CA SER A 418 -12.58 1.69 3.66
C SER A 418 -12.31 0.24 3.98
N ALA A 419 -11.85 -0.55 3.05
CA ALA A 419 -11.62 -1.97 3.29
C ALA A 419 -10.30 -2.39 2.66
N LEU A 420 -9.41 -2.93 3.46
CA LEU A 420 -8.11 -3.42 3.02
C LEU A 420 -8.27 -4.79 2.37
N ASP A 421 -8.92 -4.84 1.23
CA ASP A 421 -9.24 -6.06 0.48
C ASP A 421 -8.48 -6.13 -0.86
N ILE A 422 -8.73 -7.17 -1.63
CA ILE A 422 -8.16 -7.33 -2.97
C ILE A 422 -8.88 -6.36 -3.90
N ARG A 423 -8.14 -5.43 -4.53
CA ARG A 423 -8.70 -4.34 -5.35
C ARG A 423 -8.00 -4.07 -6.67
N ALA A 424 -7.07 -4.90 -7.09
CA ALA A 424 -6.33 -4.65 -8.31
C ALA A 424 -7.24 -4.58 -9.55
N ASN A 425 -7.23 -3.43 -10.24
CA ASN A 425 -7.88 -3.26 -11.54
C ASN A 425 -6.89 -3.63 -12.65
N TYR A 426 -6.65 -4.95 -12.83
CA TYR A 426 -5.69 -5.45 -13.80
C TYR A 426 -5.93 -4.97 -15.23
N PRO A 427 -7.17 -4.93 -15.78
CA PRO A 427 -7.39 -4.41 -17.12
C PRO A 427 -6.86 -3.00 -17.34
N LEU A 428 -7.04 -2.13 -16.35
CA LEU A 428 -6.56 -0.74 -16.41
C LEU A 428 -5.04 -0.67 -16.24
N ILE A 429 -4.51 -1.36 -15.23
CA ILE A 429 -3.07 -1.38 -14.95
C ILE A 429 -2.30 -1.91 -16.16
N GLU A 430 -2.76 -2.99 -16.77
CA GLU A 430 -2.12 -3.60 -17.96
C GLU A 430 -2.18 -2.71 -19.19
N ALA A 431 -3.29 -2.01 -19.40
CA ALA A 431 -3.41 -1.07 -20.51
C ALA A 431 -2.38 0.07 -20.40
N ARG A 432 -2.17 0.60 -19.20
CA ARG A 432 -1.17 1.64 -18.92
C ARG A 432 0.25 1.10 -18.90
N GLN A 433 0.44 -0.11 -18.35
CA GLN A 433 1.73 -0.81 -18.35
C GLN A 433 2.30 -0.95 -19.77
N LYS A 434 1.47 -1.29 -20.76
CA LYS A 434 1.89 -1.42 -22.17
C LYS A 434 2.44 -0.11 -22.74
N ILE A 435 1.94 1.03 -22.28
CA ILE A 435 2.44 2.34 -22.72
C ILE A 435 3.81 2.59 -22.09
N VAL A 436 3.91 2.49 -20.77
CA VAL A 436 5.13 2.84 -20.02
C VAL A 436 6.28 1.88 -20.28
N GLN A 437 5.98 0.60 -20.57
CA GLN A 437 6.98 -0.42 -20.90
C GLN A 437 7.79 -0.06 -22.16
N ASN A 438 7.16 0.63 -23.10
CA ASN A 438 7.77 1.02 -24.37
C ASN A 438 8.25 2.47 -24.40
N ASP A 439 8.11 3.21 -23.30
CA ASP A 439 8.52 4.61 -23.22
C ASP A 439 9.94 4.73 -22.64
N PRO A 440 10.94 5.19 -23.44
CA PRO A 440 12.31 5.33 -22.96
C PRO A 440 12.47 6.39 -21.87
N LYS A 441 11.46 7.24 -21.65
CA LYS A 441 11.46 8.25 -20.59
C LYS A 441 10.80 7.76 -19.29
N CYS A 442 10.14 6.60 -19.30
CA CYS A 442 9.68 6.01 -18.07
C CYS A 442 10.86 5.45 -17.26
N ALA A 443 11.31 6.22 -16.29
CA ALA A 443 12.49 5.90 -15.48
C ALA A 443 12.17 4.91 -14.36
N GLY A 444 10.90 4.73 -13.96
CA GLY A 444 10.61 3.90 -12.81
C GLY A 444 9.20 3.32 -12.75
N TYR A 445 9.09 2.22 -11.98
CA TYR A 445 7.84 1.61 -11.61
C TYR A 445 7.78 1.46 -10.09
N ILE A 446 6.85 2.16 -9.46
CA ILE A 446 6.76 2.31 -8.00
C ILE A 446 5.39 1.82 -7.52
N PHE A 447 5.39 1.11 -6.41
CA PHE A 447 4.18 0.72 -5.68
C PHE A 447 4.11 1.51 -4.37
N TRP A 448 3.03 2.25 -4.14
CA TRP A 448 2.91 3.06 -2.93
C TRP A 448 1.49 3.02 -2.35
N PRO A 449 1.06 1.88 -1.86
CA PRO A 449 -0.30 1.72 -1.35
C PRO A 449 -0.54 2.56 -0.10
N GLU A 450 -1.75 3.04 0.07
CA GLU A 450 -2.17 3.71 1.32
C GLU A 450 -2.16 2.74 2.49
N ALA A 451 -2.55 1.50 2.25
CA ALA A 451 -2.41 0.42 3.20
C ALA A 451 -1.52 -0.67 2.60
N SER A 452 -0.46 -0.99 3.31
CA SER A 452 0.56 -1.88 2.80
C SER A 452 0.06 -3.32 2.65
N HIS A 453 0.38 -3.95 1.52
CA HIS A 453 0.39 -5.40 1.36
C HIS A 453 -0.98 -6.09 1.50
N THR A 454 -2.02 -5.44 1.05
CA THR A 454 -3.38 -5.99 1.10
C THR A 454 -3.68 -7.00 0.01
N ASP A 455 -2.95 -6.96 -1.11
CA ASP A 455 -3.14 -7.81 -2.28
C ASP A 455 -1.83 -8.50 -2.64
N THR A 456 -1.68 -9.76 -2.23
CA THR A 456 -0.45 -10.55 -2.44
C THR A 456 -0.18 -10.85 -3.91
N LEU A 457 -1.22 -11.03 -4.72
CA LEU A 457 -1.07 -11.24 -6.16
C LEU A 457 -0.64 -9.95 -6.87
N LEU A 458 -1.16 -8.81 -6.46
CA LEU A 458 -0.75 -7.52 -7.04
C LEU A 458 0.72 -7.21 -6.74
N LEU A 459 1.20 -7.53 -5.53
CA LEU A 459 2.62 -7.42 -5.20
C LEU A 459 3.49 -8.30 -6.10
N GLU A 460 3.06 -9.53 -6.38
CA GLU A 460 3.76 -10.43 -7.32
C GLU A 460 3.74 -9.84 -8.73
N TYR A 461 2.58 -9.40 -9.21
CA TYR A 461 2.42 -8.75 -10.52
C TYR A 461 3.32 -7.52 -10.65
N PHE A 462 3.33 -6.66 -9.65
CA PHE A 462 4.17 -5.47 -9.61
C PHE A 462 5.66 -5.83 -9.73
N THR A 463 6.16 -6.73 -8.88
CA THR A 463 7.59 -7.04 -8.84
C THR A 463 8.09 -7.73 -10.12
N VAL A 464 7.27 -8.60 -10.73
CA VAL A 464 7.58 -9.23 -12.02
C VAL A 464 7.70 -8.16 -13.11
N ASN A 465 6.71 -7.27 -13.21
CA ASN A 465 6.67 -6.25 -14.26
C ASN A 465 7.63 -5.07 -14.02
N ALA A 466 8.05 -4.83 -12.79
CA ALA A 466 9.05 -3.81 -12.48
C ALA A 466 10.46 -4.20 -12.97
N TRP A 467 10.75 -5.49 -13.05
CA TRP A 467 12.03 -6.01 -13.52
C TRP A 467 12.04 -6.36 -15.00
N SER A 468 11.02 -7.08 -15.46
CA SER A 468 11.00 -7.74 -16.79
C SER A 468 10.91 -6.74 -17.95
N LYS A 469 11.68 -6.99 -19.01
CA LYS A 469 11.56 -6.26 -20.28
C LYS A 469 10.23 -6.52 -20.99
N ASP A 470 9.69 -7.72 -20.83
CA ASP A 470 8.40 -8.13 -21.41
C ASP A 470 7.32 -8.06 -20.30
N ALA A 471 6.33 -7.21 -20.50
CA ALA A 471 5.21 -7.12 -19.57
C ALA A 471 4.39 -8.42 -19.56
N ALA A 472 4.23 -8.99 -18.37
CA ALA A 472 3.38 -10.15 -18.15
C ALA A 472 1.96 -9.69 -17.77
N ASP A 473 0.94 -10.32 -18.33
CA ASP A 473 -0.43 -10.16 -17.88
C ASP A 473 -0.66 -10.85 -16.51
N HIS A 474 -1.71 -10.42 -15.81
CA HIS A 474 -2.00 -10.95 -14.48
C HIS A 474 -2.31 -12.44 -14.46
N LEU A 475 -2.84 -13.03 -15.54
CA LEU A 475 -3.15 -14.48 -15.60
C LEU A 475 -1.88 -15.31 -15.70
N LYS A 476 -0.89 -14.83 -16.46
CA LYS A 476 0.44 -15.47 -16.54
C LYS A 476 1.16 -15.39 -15.20
N VAL A 477 1.10 -14.21 -14.54
CA VAL A 477 1.66 -14.05 -13.18
C VAL A 477 0.94 -14.95 -12.19
N LEU A 478 -0.39 -15.04 -12.23
CA LEU A 478 -1.20 -15.90 -11.36
C LEU A 478 -0.78 -17.38 -11.47
N ASP A 479 -0.46 -17.85 -12.67
CA ASP A 479 -0.03 -19.23 -12.87
C ASP A 479 1.26 -19.52 -12.09
N GLY A 480 2.26 -18.68 -12.22
CA GLY A 480 3.52 -18.77 -11.48
C GLY A 480 3.34 -18.59 -9.97
N PHE A 481 2.54 -17.62 -9.59
CA PHE A 481 2.21 -17.33 -8.20
C PHE A 481 1.57 -18.54 -7.50
N CYS A 482 0.52 -19.11 -8.09
CA CYS A 482 -0.15 -20.26 -7.49
C CYS A 482 0.76 -21.50 -7.43
N ALA A 483 1.50 -21.78 -8.50
CA ALA A 483 2.42 -22.93 -8.55
C ALA A 483 3.53 -22.81 -7.49
N GLY A 484 4.08 -21.62 -7.30
CA GLY A 484 5.14 -21.39 -6.33
C GLY A 484 4.68 -21.31 -4.87
N ARG A 485 3.43 -20.86 -4.63
CA ARG A 485 2.94 -20.53 -3.29
C ARG A 485 2.12 -21.63 -2.62
N TYR A 486 1.30 -22.38 -3.39
CA TYR A 486 0.29 -23.28 -2.82
C TYR A 486 0.59 -24.78 -3.03
N GLY A 487 1.68 -25.12 -3.68
CA GLY A 487 2.09 -26.52 -3.85
C GLY A 487 0.99 -27.37 -4.48
N ALA A 488 0.60 -28.45 -3.80
CA ALA A 488 -0.45 -29.37 -4.27
C ALA A 488 -1.82 -28.72 -4.50
N GLN A 489 -2.10 -27.61 -3.87
CA GLN A 489 -3.36 -26.87 -3.98
C GLN A 489 -3.36 -25.77 -5.05
N ALA A 490 -2.27 -25.63 -5.82
CA ALA A 490 -2.08 -24.57 -6.79
C ALA A 490 -3.26 -24.40 -7.77
N ASN A 491 -3.76 -25.49 -8.33
CA ASN A 491 -4.86 -25.47 -9.32
C ASN A 491 -6.21 -25.06 -8.68
N ALA A 492 -6.48 -25.51 -7.47
CA ALA A 492 -7.70 -25.14 -6.75
C ALA A 492 -7.66 -23.65 -6.41
N MET A 493 -6.57 -23.17 -5.83
CA MET A 493 -6.37 -21.76 -5.49
C MET A 493 -6.39 -20.86 -6.74
N LYS A 494 -5.77 -21.28 -7.85
CA LYS A 494 -5.83 -20.55 -9.12
C LYS A 494 -7.27 -20.38 -9.62
N THR A 495 -8.11 -21.41 -9.49
CA THR A 495 -9.53 -21.32 -9.85
C THR A 495 -10.27 -20.31 -8.97
N ILE A 496 -10.01 -20.32 -7.68
CA ILE A 496 -10.61 -19.37 -6.73
C ILE A 496 -10.18 -17.93 -7.07
N TRP A 497 -8.89 -17.68 -7.26
CA TRP A 497 -8.37 -16.37 -7.68
C TRP A 497 -9.03 -15.85 -8.94
N LYS A 498 -9.13 -16.68 -10.00
CA LYS A 498 -9.79 -16.32 -11.27
C LYS A 498 -11.24 -15.89 -11.08
N ASN A 499 -11.95 -16.46 -10.11
CA ASN A 499 -13.34 -16.09 -9.82
C ASN A 499 -13.44 -14.83 -8.96
N VAL A 500 -12.44 -14.51 -8.13
CA VAL A 500 -12.44 -13.33 -7.28
C VAL A 500 -11.89 -12.09 -8.01
N ILE A 501 -10.91 -12.23 -8.90
CA ILE A 501 -10.33 -11.11 -9.64
C ILE A 501 -11.40 -10.18 -10.27
N PRO A 502 -12.46 -10.66 -10.96
CA PRO A 502 -13.50 -9.77 -11.47
C PRO A 502 -14.27 -8.98 -10.40
N MET A 503 -14.25 -9.46 -9.15
CA MET A 503 -14.88 -8.78 -8.02
C MET A 503 -13.96 -7.69 -7.43
N SER A 504 -12.65 -7.80 -7.62
CA SER A 504 -11.67 -6.88 -7.02
C SER A 504 -11.82 -5.44 -7.52
N TYR A 505 -12.13 -5.25 -8.80
CA TYR A 505 -12.29 -3.92 -9.42
C TYR A 505 -13.76 -3.47 -9.56
N LEU A 506 -14.68 -4.04 -8.80
CA LEU A 506 -16.03 -3.49 -8.64
C LEU A 506 -16.03 -2.17 -7.88
N LEU A 507 -15.06 -2.02 -6.97
CA LEU A 507 -14.78 -0.77 -6.28
C LEU A 507 -13.55 -0.13 -6.92
N ASP A 508 -13.66 1.12 -7.24
CA ASP A 508 -12.55 1.91 -7.77
C ASP A 508 -11.93 2.77 -6.67
N TRP A 509 -10.80 3.38 -6.99
CA TRP A 509 -10.15 4.37 -6.17
C TRP A 509 -11.13 5.48 -5.80
N GLY A 510 -11.25 5.75 -4.51
CA GLY A 510 -12.21 6.71 -3.99
C GLY A 510 -13.66 6.22 -3.92
N ASP A 511 -14.00 4.98 -4.31
CA ASP A 511 -15.26 4.34 -3.93
C ASP A 511 -15.19 3.90 -2.46
N ASN A 512 -15.05 4.86 -1.61
CA ASN A 512 -14.49 4.80 -0.28
C ASN A 512 -15.33 4.19 0.77
N TYR A 513 -16.47 3.90 0.46
CA TYR A 513 -17.47 3.68 1.49
C TYR A 513 -17.83 2.21 1.56
N GLY A 514 -16.82 1.37 1.45
CA GLY A 514 -16.96 -0.08 1.46
C GLY A 514 -17.59 -0.65 2.72
N CYS A 515 -17.57 0.07 3.83
CA CYS A 515 -18.41 -0.30 4.95
C CYS A 515 -19.58 0.68 5.10
N HIS A 516 -20.57 0.54 4.23
CA HIS A 516 -21.83 1.31 4.32
C HIS A 516 -22.53 1.19 5.67
N LEU A 517 -22.26 0.13 6.43
CA LEU A 517 -22.75 -0.03 7.80
C LEU A 517 -22.21 1.03 8.77
N MET A 518 -21.12 1.72 8.41
CA MET A 518 -20.60 2.85 9.17
C MET A 518 -21.02 4.21 8.60
N SER A 519 -21.67 4.26 7.46
CA SER A 519 -22.23 5.53 6.97
C SER A 519 -23.49 5.92 7.76
N GLU A 520 -23.75 7.22 7.83
CA GLU A 520 -24.96 7.73 8.50
C GLU A 520 -26.23 7.36 7.75
N THR A 521 -26.15 7.13 6.45
CA THR A 521 -27.29 6.81 5.59
C THR A 521 -26.94 5.71 4.61
N ILE A 522 -27.89 4.83 4.33
CA ILE A 522 -27.83 3.93 3.19
C ILE A 522 -28.03 4.70 1.87
N ASP A 523 -28.61 5.89 1.93
CA ASP A 523 -29.12 6.65 0.80
C ASP A 523 -28.11 7.55 0.05
N ARG A 524 -26.83 7.48 0.35
CA ARG A 524 -25.85 8.42 -0.18
C ARG A 524 -25.63 8.38 -1.70
N GLU A 525 -26.12 7.33 -2.37
CA GLU A 525 -26.01 7.16 -3.83
C GLU A 525 -27.26 7.58 -4.63
N GLN A 526 -28.28 8.20 -4.03
CA GLN A 526 -29.53 8.53 -4.74
C GLN A 526 -29.40 9.62 -5.79
N SER A 527 -28.28 10.27 -5.94
CA SER A 527 -28.13 11.44 -6.84
C SER A 527 -27.57 11.14 -8.24
N ASP A 528 -27.36 9.88 -8.63
CA ASP A 528 -26.59 9.55 -9.83
C ASP A 528 -27.38 9.44 -11.15
N GLY A 529 -28.65 9.85 -11.16
CA GLY A 529 -29.39 10.06 -12.41
C GLY A 529 -29.51 8.84 -13.34
N GLY A 530 -29.61 7.63 -12.79
CA GLY A 530 -29.82 6.41 -13.59
C GLY A 530 -28.56 5.55 -13.81
N LYS A 531 -27.41 5.93 -13.28
CA LYS A 531 -26.20 5.11 -13.28
C LYS A 531 -26.37 3.90 -12.36
N THR A 532 -27.21 4.00 -11.31
CA THR A 532 -27.45 2.95 -10.31
C THR A 532 -27.88 1.63 -10.91
N ALA A 533 -28.77 1.64 -11.92
CA ALA A 533 -29.23 0.39 -12.57
C ALA A 533 -28.10 -0.35 -13.28
N LYS A 534 -27.29 0.36 -14.08
CA LYS A 534 -26.12 -0.22 -14.75
C LYS A 534 -25.06 -0.68 -13.76
N THR A 535 -24.86 0.05 -12.68
CA THR A 535 -23.98 -0.32 -11.60
C THR A 535 -24.45 -1.61 -10.94
N LEU A 536 -25.73 -1.70 -10.60
CA LEU A 536 -26.31 -2.89 -9.97
C LEU A 536 -26.17 -4.13 -10.87
N GLU A 537 -26.48 -4.02 -12.17
CA GLU A 537 -26.31 -5.09 -13.16
C GLU A 537 -24.84 -5.56 -13.26
N ARG A 538 -23.90 -4.61 -13.28
CA ARG A 538 -22.45 -4.93 -13.25
C ARG A 538 -22.08 -5.75 -12.00
N TRP A 539 -22.58 -5.34 -10.84
CA TRP A 539 -22.32 -6.06 -9.58
C TRP A 539 -22.95 -7.44 -9.56
N GLN A 540 -24.20 -7.57 -9.99
CA GLN A 540 -24.89 -8.86 -10.10
C GLN A 540 -24.18 -9.80 -11.06
N THR A 541 -23.70 -9.29 -12.19
CA THR A 541 -22.94 -10.10 -13.17
C THR A 541 -21.62 -10.60 -12.60
N ALA A 542 -20.86 -9.74 -11.93
CA ALA A 542 -19.57 -10.11 -11.34
C ALA A 542 -19.72 -11.11 -10.17
N LEU A 543 -20.83 -11.04 -9.44
CA LEU A 543 -21.09 -11.87 -8.26
C LEU A 543 -21.94 -13.13 -8.54
N LYS A 544 -22.34 -13.37 -9.80
CA LYS A 544 -23.19 -14.52 -10.16
C LYS A 544 -22.63 -15.88 -9.71
N ASP A 545 -21.31 -16.00 -9.67
CA ASP A 545 -20.61 -17.23 -9.30
C ASP A 545 -20.02 -17.21 -7.88
N VAL A 546 -20.38 -16.20 -7.04
CA VAL A 546 -19.84 -16.05 -5.67
C VAL A 546 -20.07 -17.26 -4.80
N LYS A 547 -21.19 -17.97 -4.98
CA LYS A 547 -21.45 -19.27 -4.32
C LYS A 547 -20.34 -20.29 -4.61
N ARG A 548 -19.89 -20.37 -5.85
CA ARG A 548 -18.81 -21.29 -6.26
C ARG A 548 -17.48 -20.95 -5.59
N VAL A 549 -17.22 -19.66 -5.37
CA VAL A 549 -16.02 -19.23 -4.64
C VAL A 549 -16.03 -19.79 -3.22
N PHE A 550 -17.11 -19.62 -2.47
CA PHE A 550 -17.20 -20.12 -1.10
C PHE A 550 -17.20 -21.67 -1.05
N ALA A 551 -17.90 -22.33 -1.97
CA ALA A 551 -17.86 -23.79 -2.07
C ALA A 551 -16.44 -24.31 -2.38
N ALA A 552 -15.71 -23.68 -3.30
CA ALA A 552 -14.33 -24.06 -3.60
C ALA A 552 -13.39 -23.81 -2.42
N LEU A 553 -13.56 -22.70 -1.69
CA LEU A 553 -12.79 -22.41 -0.49
C LEU A 553 -13.02 -23.44 0.63
N SER A 554 -14.23 -24.02 0.73
CA SER A 554 -14.52 -25.06 1.72
C SER A 554 -13.77 -26.37 1.49
N GLU A 555 -13.27 -26.61 0.28
CA GLU A 555 -12.52 -27.80 -0.10
C GLU A 555 -11.00 -27.65 0.02
N ILE A 556 -10.51 -26.43 0.35
CA ILE A 556 -9.09 -26.16 0.55
C ILE A 556 -8.59 -26.79 1.85
N ASP A 557 -7.50 -27.54 1.76
CA ASP A 557 -6.76 -27.94 2.97
C ASP A 557 -6.13 -26.71 3.61
N TRP A 558 -6.77 -26.22 4.66
CA TRP A 558 -6.49 -24.95 5.31
C TRP A 558 -5.24 -25.02 6.22
N GLN A 559 -4.13 -25.50 5.65
CA GLN A 559 -2.85 -25.66 6.30
C GLN A 559 -1.81 -24.67 5.74
N GLY A 560 -0.91 -24.20 6.59
CA GLY A 560 0.11 -23.24 6.20
C GLY A 560 -0.39 -21.78 6.21
N GLU A 561 0.50 -20.88 6.59
CA GLU A 561 0.15 -19.47 6.82
C GLU A 561 -0.30 -18.76 5.54
N ALA A 562 0.40 -18.98 4.42
CA ALA A 562 0.06 -18.39 3.14
C ALA A 562 -1.35 -18.77 2.66
N ILE A 563 -1.73 -20.06 2.81
CA ILE A 563 -3.07 -20.54 2.45
C ILE A 563 -4.11 -19.92 3.36
N ARG A 564 -3.88 -19.92 4.68
CA ARG A 564 -4.82 -19.32 5.64
C ARG A 564 -5.06 -17.85 5.38
N ARG A 565 -4.00 -17.09 5.17
CA ARG A 565 -4.08 -15.67 4.87
C ARG A 565 -4.84 -15.38 3.58
N ASP A 566 -4.40 -15.99 2.48
CA ASP A 566 -4.99 -15.70 1.17
C ASP A 566 -6.43 -16.19 1.06
N THR A 567 -6.78 -17.33 1.65
CA THR A 567 -8.18 -17.80 1.65
C THR A 567 -9.11 -16.92 2.47
N VAL A 568 -8.64 -16.36 3.58
CA VAL A 568 -9.40 -15.36 4.35
C VAL A 568 -9.54 -14.05 3.58
N ASP A 569 -8.48 -13.57 2.91
CA ASP A 569 -8.54 -12.37 2.08
C ASP A 569 -9.48 -12.53 0.88
N LEU A 570 -9.45 -13.68 0.19
CA LEU A 570 -10.34 -13.98 -0.92
C LEU A 570 -11.80 -14.11 -0.48
N ALA A 571 -12.04 -14.84 0.62
CA ALA A 571 -13.38 -14.99 1.21
C ALA A 571 -13.93 -13.64 1.66
N ARG A 572 -13.12 -12.83 2.35
CA ARG A 572 -13.47 -11.50 2.84
C ARG A 572 -13.83 -10.55 1.69
N THR A 573 -13.03 -10.55 0.61
CA THR A 573 -13.29 -9.73 -0.57
C THR A 573 -14.62 -10.12 -1.23
N ALA A 574 -14.85 -11.42 -1.45
CA ALA A 574 -16.10 -11.91 -2.03
C ALA A 574 -17.32 -11.60 -1.13
N LEU A 575 -17.17 -11.78 0.19
CA LEU A 575 -18.22 -11.51 1.16
C LEU A 575 -18.55 -10.01 1.28
N ASP A 576 -17.54 -9.14 1.27
CA ASP A 576 -17.74 -7.70 1.27
C ASP A 576 -18.51 -7.24 0.03
N ARG A 577 -18.14 -7.74 -1.15
CA ARG A 577 -18.86 -7.41 -2.39
C ARG A 577 -20.30 -7.91 -2.37
N LEU A 578 -20.56 -9.08 -1.81
CA LEU A 578 -21.91 -9.61 -1.63
C LEU A 578 -22.73 -8.76 -0.64
N LEU A 579 -22.11 -8.32 0.45
CA LEU A 579 -22.75 -7.42 1.43
C LEU A 579 -23.13 -6.09 0.78
N ILE A 580 -22.21 -5.46 0.04
CA ILE A 580 -22.46 -4.21 -0.68
C ILE A 580 -23.57 -4.40 -1.72
N LEU A 581 -23.57 -5.50 -2.48
CA LEU A 581 -24.64 -5.80 -3.42
C LEU A 581 -26.01 -5.84 -2.75
N LYS A 582 -26.11 -6.53 -1.59
CA LYS A 582 -27.37 -6.60 -0.84
C LYS A 582 -27.81 -5.24 -0.29
N MET A 583 -26.88 -4.40 0.11
CA MET A 583 -27.18 -3.02 0.51
C MET A 583 -27.68 -2.18 -0.67
N LYS A 584 -27.08 -2.32 -1.87
CA LYS A 584 -27.57 -1.66 -3.09
C LYS A 584 -28.97 -2.14 -3.51
N GLU A 585 -29.25 -3.42 -3.38
CA GLU A 585 -30.57 -3.99 -3.60
C GLU A 585 -31.57 -3.45 -2.58
N LEU A 586 -31.24 -3.39 -1.31
CA LEU A 586 -32.08 -2.79 -0.26
C LEU A 586 -32.37 -1.31 -0.53
N GLN A 587 -31.37 -0.54 -0.98
CA GLN A 587 -31.58 0.88 -1.37
C GLN A 587 -32.57 1.01 -2.51
N ARG A 588 -32.44 0.19 -3.57
CA ARG A 588 -33.36 0.15 -4.71
C ARG A 588 -34.80 -0.16 -4.23
N ASP A 589 -34.94 -1.21 -3.44
CA ASP A 589 -36.24 -1.69 -2.98
C ASP A 589 -36.91 -0.68 -2.03
N HIS A 590 -36.11 -0.04 -1.15
CA HIS A 590 -36.58 1.03 -0.29
C HIS A 590 -37.02 2.28 -1.10
N ALA A 591 -36.26 2.67 -2.11
CA ALA A 591 -36.62 3.79 -2.98
C ALA A 591 -37.92 3.50 -3.76
N ALA A 592 -38.13 2.27 -4.23
CA ALA A 592 -39.39 1.84 -4.85
C ALA A 592 -40.55 1.86 -3.86
N TRP A 593 -40.32 1.39 -2.63
CA TRP A 593 -41.31 1.41 -1.57
C TRP A 593 -41.74 2.83 -1.18
N VAL A 594 -40.81 3.77 -1.07
CA VAL A 594 -41.13 5.19 -0.81
C VAL A 594 -41.99 5.79 -1.92
N LYS A 595 -41.81 5.37 -3.17
CA LYS A 595 -42.58 5.78 -4.32
C LYS A 595 -43.96 5.11 -4.42
N GLY A 596 -44.28 4.14 -3.59
CA GLY A 596 -45.58 3.49 -3.53
C GLY A 596 -45.62 2.01 -3.86
N ASP A 597 -44.51 1.41 -4.23
CA ASP A 597 -44.37 -0.04 -4.27
C ASP A 597 -44.42 -0.61 -2.84
N ARG A 598 -45.34 -1.49 -2.57
CA ARG A 598 -45.63 -1.97 -1.19
C ARG A 598 -45.08 -3.35 -0.91
N ASN A 599 -44.03 -3.79 -1.63
CA ASN A 599 -43.36 -5.04 -1.36
C ASN A 599 -42.50 -4.96 -0.08
N LEU A 600 -43.13 -5.17 1.06
CA LEU A 600 -42.50 -5.16 2.39
C LEU A 600 -41.68 -6.41 2.66
N ASP A 601 -42.12 -7.57 2.14
CA ASP A 601 -41.47 -8.84 2.39
C ASP A 601 -40.07 -8.86 1.76
N GLY A 602 -39.92 -8.31 0.57
CA GLY A 602 -38.62 -8.15 -0.10
C GLY A 602 -37.65 -7.24 0.65
N LEU A 603 -38.15 -6.13 1.22
CA LEU A 603 -37.35 -5.22 2.03
C LEU A 603 -36.83 -5.92 3.32
N ALA A 604 -37.72 -6.58 4.06
CA ALA A 604 -37.37 -7.25 5.30
C ALA A 604 -36.34 -8.37 5.02
N GLU A 605 -36.58 -9.18 4.00
CA GLU A 605 -35.68 -10.26 3.62
C GLU A 605 -34.26 -9.76 3.24
N ASN A 606 -34.16 -8.66 2.50
CA ASN A 606 -32.86 -8.09 2.15
C ASN A 606 -32.15 -7.49 3.37
N ALA A 607 -32.89 -6.88 4.29
CA ALA A 607 -32.34 -6.38 5.54
C ALA A 607 -31.82 -7.52 6.44
N ASP A 608 -32.55 -8.62 6.55
CA ASP A 608 -32.12 -9.80 7.30
C ASP A 608 -30.87 -10.45 6.69
N LYS A 609 -30.77 -10.50 5.37
CA LYS A 609 -29.55 -10.97 4.67
C LYS A 609 -28.34 -10.13 5.01
N ILE A 610 -28.48 -8.80 5.09
CA ILE A 610 -27.40 -7.89 5.50
C ILE A 610 -26.92 -8.25 6.92
N VAL A 611 -27.84 -8.52 7.85
CA VAL A 611 -27.48 -8.95 9.21
C VAL A 611 -26.67 -10.24 9.19
N VAL A 612 -27.16 -11.25 8.47
CA VAL A 612 -26.46 -12.54 8.35
C VAL A 612 -25.08 -12.39 7.75
N LEU A 613 -24.93 -11.59 6.67
CA LEU A 613 -23.62 -11.36 6.02
C LEU A 613 -22.67 -10.59 6.94
N ALA A 614 -23.15 -9.61 7.70
CA ALA A 614 -22.33 -8.90 8.70
C ALA A 614 -21.84 -9.84 9.82
N GLU A 615 -22.71 -10.73 10.32
CA GLU A 615 -22.33 -11.76 11.31
C GLU A 615 -21.28 -12.73 10.75
N LYS A 616 -21.43 -13.17 9.49
CA LYS A 616 -20.46 -14.03 8.80
C LYS A 616 -19.13 -13.32 8.56
N MET A 617 -19.15 -12.01 8.27
CA MET A 617 -17.93 -11.22 8.16
C MET A 617 -17.16 -11.19 9.49
N ALA A 618 -17.85 -10.94 10.60
CA ALA A 618 -17.23 -10.99 11.92
C ALA A 618 -16.67 -12.38 12.25
N ASP A 619 -17.40 -13.44 11.91
CA ASP A 619 -16.94 -14.82 12.09
C ASP A 619 -15.70 -15.15 11.26
N LEU A 620 -15.60 -14.62 10.03
CA LEU A 620 -14.47 -14.81 9.12
C LEU A 620 -13.20 -14.09 9.63
N LEU A 621 -13.36 -12.83 10.03
CA LEU A 621 -12.24 -12.01 10.51
C LEU A 621 -11.64 -12.56 11.81
N GLU A 622 -12.45 -13.23 12.66
CA GLU A 622 -11.98 -13.89 13.89
C GLU A 622 -11.00 -15.05 13.61
N LEU A 623 -11.06 -15.62 12.40
CA LEU A 623 -10.22 -16.77 12.03
C LEU A 623 -8.76 -16.42 11.73
N HIS A 624 -8.39 -15.13 11.60
CA HIS A 624 -7.02 -14.76 11.32
C HIS A 624 -6.52 -13.59 12.18
N THR A 625 -5.27 -13.70 12.66
CA THR A 625 -4.62 -12.70 13.54
C THR A 625 -4.52 -11.31 12.93
N ASP A 626 -4.35 -11.25 11.61
CA ASP A 626 -4.17 -9.98 10.88
C ASP A 626 -5.38 -9.04 10.96
N TYR A 627 -6.53 -9.55 11.39
CA TYR A 627 -7.78 -8.78 11.45
C TYR A 627 -8.26 -8.50 12.88
N SER A 628 -7.42 -8.68 13.89
CA SER A 628 -7.77 -8.42 15.29
C SER A 628 -7.03 -7.21 15.84
N ILE A 629 -7.79 -6.29 16.44
CA ILE A 629 -7.25 -5.13 17.18
C ILE A 629 -6.47 -5.63 18.40
N TRP A 630 -7.00 -6.64 19.10
CA TRP A 630 -6.33 -7.24 20.25
C TRP A 630 -4.96 -7.83 19.89
N GLU A 631 -4.88 -8.64 18.83
CA GLU A 631 -3.63 -9.23 18.36
C GLU A 631 -2.63 -8.16 17.89
N SER A 632 -3.14 -7.09 17.28
CA SER A 632 -2.31 -5.94 16.90
C SER A 632 -1.72 -5.23 18.11
N TYR A 633 -2.50 -5.05 19.16
CA TYR A 633 -2.03 -4.50 20.42
C TYR A 633 -0.95 -5.38 21.05
N GLU A 634 -1.19 -6.69 21.20
CA GLU A 634 -0.19 -7.60 21.76
C GLU A 634 1.11 -7.62 20.95
N ARG A 635 1.02 -7.50 19.65
CA ARG A 635 2.19 -7.42 18.77
C ARG A 635 2.96 -6.13 18.97
N LEU A 636 2.30 -4.98 19.01
CA LEU A 636 2.93 -3.69 19.24
C LEU A 636 3.65 -3.64 20.58
N ASP A 637 3.00 -4.10 21.65
CA ASP A 637 3.56 -4.11 23.01
C ASP A 637 4.74 -5.08 23.18
N ARG A 638 4.80 -6.12 22.33
CA ARG A 638 5.92 -7.07 22.26
C ARG A 638 7.16 -6.51 21.55
N ILE A 639 6.95 -5.66 20.52
CA ILE A 639 8.06 -5.03 19.78
C ILE A 639 8.76 -4.01 20.68
N GLU A 640 8.00 -3.16 21.29
CA GLU A 640 8.44 -2.16 22.26
C GLU A 640 7.25 -1.83 23.17
N LYS A 641 7.53 -1.63 24.44
CA LYS A 641 6.48 -1.30 25.41
C LYS A 641 5.69 -0.08 24.96
N ILE A 642 4.37 -0.22 24.87
CA ILE A 642 3.50 0.87 24.47
C ILE A 642 3.61 2.00 25.52
N ALA A 643 4.03 3.15 25.06
CA ALA A 643 4.28 4.32 25.90
C ALA A 643 3.06 5.22 26.03
N ASN A 644 2.16 5.22 25.04
CA ASN A 644 1.00 6.12 25.04
C ASN A 644 -0.09 5.60 25.98
N PRO A 645 -0.46 6.33 27.05
CA PRO A 645 -1.52 5.92 27.95
C PRO A 645 -2.92 5.83 27.29
N ASN A 646 -3.11 6.56 26.18
CA ASN A 646 -4.35 6.59 25.42
C ASN A 646 -4.35 5.60 24.23
N PHE A 647 -3.42 4.63 24.20
CA PHE A 647 -3.23 3.71 23.06
C PHE A 647 -4.52 3.00 22.64
N LYS A 648 -5.38 2.64 23.57
CA LYS A 648 -6.66 1.96 23.31
C LYS A 648 -7.59 2.85 22.46
N GLN A 649 -7.72 4.12 22.83
CA GLN A 649 -8.50 5.09 22.05
C GLN A 649 -7.92 5.24 20.65
N VAL A 650 -6.61 5.38 20.53
CA VAL A 650 -5.92 5.50 19.23
C VAL A 650 -6.15 4.27 18.35
N LEU A 651 -6.04 3.07 18.90
CA LEU A 651 -6.33 1.83 18.17
C LEU A 651 -7.78 1.77 17.66
N LEU A 652 -8.74 2.08 18.53
CA LEU A 652 -10.16 2.05 18.18
C LEU A 652 -10.51 3.14 17.16
N GLU A 653 -10.01 4.37 17.33
CA GLU A 653 -10.21 5.45 16.37
C GLU A 653 -9.61 5.09 15.00
N ASN A 654 -8.44 4.48 14.96
CA ASN A 654 -7.84 4.00 13.73
C ASN A 654 -8.69 2.91 13.07
N ALA A 655 -9.27 2.01 13.86
CA ALA A 655 -10.08 0.92 13.38
C ALA A 655 -11.42 1.37 12.78
N ILE A 656 -12.03 2.42 13.33
CA ILE A 656 -13.39 2.85 12.98
C ILE A 656 -13.44 4.13 12.15
N CYS A 657 -12.30 4.75 11.86
CA CYS A 657 -12.28 5.96 11.04
C CYS A 657 -12.78 5.69 9.62
N GLY A 658 -13.30 6.74 8.98
CA GLY A 658 -13.80 6.65 7.61
C GLY A 658 -12.74 6.50 6.54
N TYR A 659 -11.46 6.64 6.90
CA TYR A 659 -10.35 6.67 5.98
C TYR A 659 -9.37 5.51 6.24
N CYS A 660 -9.00 4.79 5.20
CA CYS A 660 -8.14 3.60 5.27
C CYS A 660 -8.61 2.56 6.31
N ARG A 661 -9.91 2.45 6.45
CA ARG A 661 -10.54 1.51 7.37
C ARG A 661 -10.29 0.09 6.90
N SER A 662 -9.68 -0.71 7.76
CA SER A 662 -9.56 -2.14 7.53
C SER A 662 -10.77 -2.88 8.12
N HIS A 663 -11.08 -4.04 7.56
CA HIS A 663 -11.94 -4.97 8.23
C HIS A 663 -11.24 -5.52 9.48
N GLN A 664 -11.81 -5.28 10.65
CA GLN A 664 -11.34 -5.83 11.91
C GLN A 664 -12.47 -6.63 12.57
N TYR A 665 -12.08 -7.71 13.22
CA TYR A 665 -13.03 -8.58 13.94
C TYR A 665 -13.85 -7.80 14.96
N GLU A 666 -13.19 -7.02 15.80
CA GLU A 666 -13.84 -6.29 16.90
C GLU A 666 -14.79 -5.22 16.35
N ALA A 667 -14.41 -4.48 15.34
CA ALA A 667 -15.31 -3.53 14.68
C ALA A 667 -16.50 -4.25 14.01
N ALA A 668 -16.24 -5.34 13.31
CA ALA A 668 -17.32 -6.13 12.69
C ALA A 668 -18.30 -6.67 13.72
N ARG A 669 -17.80 -7.25 14.81
CA ARG A 669 -18.62 -7.89 15.84
C ARG A 669 -19.41 -6.90 16.69
N TYR A 670 -18.76 -5.81 17.11
CA TYR A 670 -19.32 -4.91 18.12
C TYR A 670 -19.86 -3.58 17.57
N LEU A 671 -19.60 -3.26 16.30
CA LEU A 671 -20.17 -2.10 15.63
C LEU A 671 -21.02 -2.46 14.42
N TYR A 672 -20.48 -3.23 13.45
CA TYR A 672 -21.19 -3.47 12.19
C TYR A 672 -22.39 -4.40 12.35
N VAL A 673 -22.27 -5.46 13.11
CA VAL A 673 -23.40 -6.38 13.39
C VAL A 673 -24.53 -5.67 14.14
N PRO A 674 -24.30 -4.94 15.25
CA PRO A 674 -25.37 -4.16 15.89
C PRO A 674 -26.02 -3.13 14.95
N ARG A 675 -25.25 -2.47 14.11
CA ARG A 675 -25.81 -1.52 13.13
C ARG A 675 -26.65 -2.21 12.05
N ALA A 676 -26.21 -3.34 11.53
CA ALA A 676 -26.98 -4.12 10.58
C ALA A 676 -28.35 -4.52 11.19
N LYS A 677 -28.36 -4.93 12.47
CA LYS A 677 -29.61 -5.23 13.21
C LYS A 677 -30.48 -3.98 13.35
N ALA A 678 -29.92 -2.85 13.71
CA ALA A 678 -30.67 -1.60 13.82
C ALA A 678 -31.26 -1.16 12.46
N PHE A 679 -30.55 -1.36 11.36
CA PHE A 679 -31.09 -1.13 10.01
C PHE A 679 -32.25 -2.08 9.69
N ALA A 680 -32.12 -3.37 9.99
CA ALA A 680 -33.17 -4.36 9.76
C ALA A 680 -34.42 -4.03 10.58
N GLU A 681 -34.26 -3.65 11.82
CA GLU A 681 -35.38 -3.20 12.69
C GLU A 681 -36.04 -1.94 12.09
N MET A 682 -35.30 -0.95 11.67
CA MET A 682 -35.82 0.28 11.08
C MET A 682 -36.60 -0.01 9.80
N VAL A 683 -36.07 -0.86 8.92
CA VAL A 683 -36.75 -1.31 7.70
C VAL A 683 -38.07 -2.01 8.01
N THR A 684 -38.14 -2.76 9.11
CA THR A 684 -39.35 -3.46 9.53
C THR A 684 -40.36 -2.52 10.21
N PHE A 685 -39.92 -1.66 11.11
CA PHE A 685 -40.81 -0.80 11.90
C PHE A 685 -41.41 0.36 11.10
N THR A 686 -40.70 0.96 10.20
CA THR A 686 -41.19 2.11 9.40
C THR A 686 -42.46 1.76 8.62
N PRO A 687 -42.53 0.65 7.87
CA PRO A 687 -43.74 0.18 7.23
C PRO A 687 -44.90 -0.14 8.21
N LEU A 688 -44.61 -0.73 9.35
CA LEU A 688 -45.61 -1.03 10.35
C LEU A 688 -46.28 0.24 10.91
N ARG A 689 -45.51 1.30 11.19
CA ARG A 689 -46.02 2.59 11.62
C ARG A 689 -46.97 3.20 10.59
N LEU A 690 -46.59 3.18 9.29
CA LEU A 690 -47.49 3.64 8.21
C LEU A 690 -48.75 2.80 8.12
N LYS A 691 -48.66 1.46 8.28
CA LYS A 691 -49.81 0.56 8.27
C LYS A 691 -50.78 0.84 9.43
N HIS A 692 -50.27 1.33 10.56
CA HIS A 692 -51.07 1.77 11.70
C HIS A 692 -51.57 3.21 11.59
N GLY A 693 -51.42 3.84 10.46
CA GLY A 693 -51.96 5.17 10.15
C GLY A 693 -51.10 6.34 10.61
N GLU A 694 -49.83 6.11 11.02
CA GLU A 694 -48.90 7.21 11.30
C GLU A 694 -48.54 7.94 10.00
N LYS A 695 -48.49 9.26 10.08
CA LYS A 695 -47.95 10.09 9.01
C LYS A 695 -46.45 10.33 9.29
N LEU A 696 -45.61 9.73 8.48
CA LEU A 696 -44.16 9.88 8.61
C LEU A 696 -43.66 10.99 7.68
N THR A 697 -42.73 11.81 8.18
CA THR A 697 -42.01 12.80 7.34
C THR A 697 -41.01 12.06 6.43
N PRO A 698 -40.54 12.72 5.34
CA PRO A 698 -39.44 12.15 4.52
C PRO A 698 -38.21 11.75 5.32
N GLU A 699 -37.84 12.53 6.34
CA GLU A 699 -36.71 12.22 7.23
C GLU A 699 -36.95 10.97 8.08
N GLN A 700 -38.20 10.75 8.53
CA GLN A 700 -38.58 9.56 9.28
C GLN A 700 -38.72 8.31 8.39
N MET A 701 -38.93 8.51 7.09
CA MET A 701 -38.93 7.42 6.11
C MET A 701 -37.52 7.09 5.58
N ALA A 702 -36.56 8.00 5.73
CA ALA A 702 -35.18 7.76 5.34
C ALA A 702 -34.55 6.67 6.21
N LEU A 703 -33.82 5.74 5.58
CA LEU A 703 -33.02 4.74 6.30
C LEU A 703 -31.74 5.38 6.85
N LYS A 704 -31.89 6.22 7.86
CA LYS A 704 -30.80 7.00 8.44
C LYS A 704 -30.56 6.57 9.88
N LEU A 705 -29.41 5.96 10.11
CA LEU A 705 -28.84 5.73 11.45
C LEU A 705 -27.77 6.79 11.69
N GLY A 706 -27.87 7.57 12.72
CA GLY A 706 -26.79 8.49 13.11
C GLY A 706 -25.43 7.79 13.30
N TRP A 707 -24.38 8.54 13.46
CA TRP A 707 -23.05 7.99 13.78
C TRP A 707 -23.14 7.13 15.05
N PRO A 708 -22.50 5.94 15.11
CA PRO A 708 -22.68 4.99 16.21
C PRO A 708 -21.87 5.34 17.46
N MET A 709 -21.96 6.59 17.94
CA MET A 709 -21.16 7.07 19.07
C MET A 709 -21.40 6.27 20.35
N ASP A 710 -22.62 5.82 20.59
CA ASP A 710 -22.92 5.02 21.80
C ASP A 710 -22.20 3.67 21.77
N LEU A 711 -22.13 3.02 20.61
CA LEU A 711 -21.37 1.77 20.43
C LEU A 711 -19.86 2.00 20.56
N VAL A 712 -19.34 3.08 19.98
CA VAL A 712 -17.94 3.47 20.11
C VAL A 712 -17.59 3.77 21.57
N ASN A 713 -18.41 4.55 22.25
CA ASN A 713 -18.23 4.87 23.68
C ASN A 713 -18.28 3.61 24.55
N MET A 714 -19.17 2.67 24.24
CA MET A 714 -19.23 1.38 24.92
C MET A 714 -17.92 0.59 24.73
N MET A 715 -17.38 0.53 23.52
CA MET A 715 -16.09 -0.13 23.26
C MET A 715 -14.93 0.57 23.97
N LEU A 716 -14.96 1.89 24.07
CA LEU A 716 -13.96 2.66 24.82
C LEU A 716 -14.04 2.43 26.33
N ALA A 717 -15.23 2.19 26.85
CA ALA A 717 -15.47 2.06 28.29
C ALA A 717 -15.03 0.71 28.87
N VAL A 718 -14.94 -0.36 28.07
CA VAL A 718 -14.55 -1.69 28.55
C VAL A 718 -13.07 -2.00 28.31
N PRO A 719 -12.42 -2.88 29.08
CA PRO A 719 -11.05 -3.31 28.84
C PRO A 719 -10.89 -3.92 27.45
N LEU A 720 -9.73 -3.69 26.80
CA LEU A 720 -9.47 -4.19 25.44
C LEU A 720 -9.51 -5.73 25.39
N GLU A 721 -9.11 -6.39 26.48
CA GLU A 721 -9.15 -7.84 26.66
C GLU A 721 -10.56 -8.43 26.51
N THR A 722 -11.61 -7.63 26.73
CA THR A 722 -13.01 -8.04 26.53
C THR A 722 -13.29 -8.44 25.08
N PHE A 723 -12.55 -7.86 24.15
CA PHE A 723 -12.70 -8.08 22.72
C PHE A 723 -11.80 -9.19 22.16
N ARG A 724 -11.04 -9.89 23.00
CA ARG A 724 -10.14 -10.94 22.58
C ARG A 724 -10.88 -12.00 21.76
N PRO A 725 -10.36 -12.39 20.57
CA PRO A 725 -10.93 -13.48 19.79
C PRO A 725 -10.98 -14.79 20.59
N THR A 726 -12.10 -15.50 20.52
CA THR A 726 -12.33 -16.72 21.29
C THR A 726 -12.51 -17.96 20.45
N LYS A 727 -12.84 -17.83 19.17
CA LYS A 727 -13.06 -18.98 18.29
C LYS A 727 -11.76 -19.67 17.90
N PRO A 728 -11.69 -21.01 17.98
CA PRO A 728 -10.54 -21.75 17.48
C PRO A 728 -10.34 -21.54 15.97
N ARG A 729 -9.11 -21.23 15.58
CA ARG A 729 -8.69 -21.03 14.17
C ARG A 729 -8.34 -22.39 13.54
N THR A 730 -9.35 -23.20 13.25
CA THR A 730 -9.21 -24.56 12.75
C THR A 730 -9.72 -24.72 11.32
N PRO A 731 -9.19 -25.69 10.55
CA PRO A 731 -9.71 -26.03 9.21
C PRO A 731 -11.21 -26.34 9.24
N GLU A 732 -11.69 -27.01 10.27
CA GLU A 732 -13.12 -27.35 10.42
C GLU A 732 -13.99 -26.10 10.55
N ASN A 733 -13.59 -25.13 11.39
CA ASN A 733 -14.34 -23.89 11.55
C ASN A 733 -14.34 -23.06 10.26
N PHE A 734 -13.20 -22.99 9.56
CA PHE A 734 -13.14 -22.34 8.26
C PHE A 734 -14.06 -23.02 7.24
N ARG A 735 -13.99 -24.35 7.10
CA ARG A 735 -14.83 -25.11 6.18
C ARG A 735 -16.33 -24.90 6.47
N LYS A 736 -16.73 -25.03 7.72
CA LYS A 736 -18.13 -24.82 8.15
C LYS A 736 -18.61 -23.40 7.79
N LEU A 737 -17.77 -22.39 7.98
CA LEU A 737 -18.12 -21.02 7.64
C LEU A 737 -18.28 -20.85 6.13
N MET A 738 -17.37 -21.41 5.32
CA MET A 738 -17.44 -21.33 3.85
C MET A 738 -18.68 -22.02 3.29
N LEU A 739 -19.05 -23.19 3.83
CA LEU A 739 -20.29 -23.88 3.44
C LEU A 739 -21.54 -23.02 3.78
N GLY A 740 -21.58 -22.43 4.98
CA GLY A 740 -22.69 -21.55 5.35
C GLY A 740 -22.76 -20.28 4.49
N LEU A 741 -21.62 -19.74 4.05
CA LEU A 741 -21.59 -18.62 3.08
C LEU A 741 -22.08 -19.03 1.69
N ALA A 742 -21.75 -20.23 1.22
CA ALA A 742 -22.25 -20.75 -0.05
C ALA A 742 -23.79 -20.90 -0.02
N GLU A 743 -24.36 -21.35 1.09
CA GLU A 743 -25.82 -21.44 1.28
C GLU A 743 -26.51 -20.08 1.26
N VAL A 744 -25.93 -19.08 1.95
CA VAL A 744 -26.44 -17.70 1.96
C VAL A 744 -26.37 -17.09 0.56
N ALA A 745 -25.26 -17.30 -0.16
CA ALA A 745 -25.10 -16.81 -1.52
C ALA A 745 -26.11 -17.47 -2.49
N GLU A 746 -26.45 -18.73 -2.31
CA GLU A 746 -27.48 -19.42 -3.12
C GLU A 746 -28.87 -18.84 -2.89
N SER A 747 -29.24 -18.60 -1.65
CA SER A 747 -30.55 -18.02 -1.33
C SER A 747 -30.69 -16.60 -1.89
N ALA A 748 -29.55 -15.89 -1.98
CA ALA A 748 -29.48 -14.55 -2.55
C ALA A 748 -29.67 -14.51 -4.09
N ALA A 749 -29.29 -15.58 -4.80
CA ALA A 749 -29.39 -15.65 -6.26
C ALA A 749 -30.77 -16.11 -6.78
N LYS A 750 -31.52 -16.89 -5.99
CA LYS A 750 -32.77 -17.52 -6.44
C LYS A 750 -33.93 -16.55 -6.71
N LYS A 751 -33.94 -15.34 -6.13
CA LYS A 751 -35.02 -14.35 -6.33
C LYS A 751 -34.82 -13.40 -7.51
N SER A 752 -33.64 -13.31 -8.09
CA SER A 752 -33.42 -12.51 -9.32
C SER A 752 -33.98 -13.18 -10.57
N ASN A 753 -34.29 -14.48 -10.52
CA ASN A 753 -34.79 -15.27 -11.66
C ASN A 753 -36.29 -15.57 -11.57
N GLY A 754 -37.02 -15.01 -10.61
CA GLY A 754 -38.40 -15.39 -10.33
C GLY A 754 -39.50 -14.49 -10.94
N ASP A 755 -39.15 -13.44 -11.67
CA ASP A 755 -40.14 -12.44 -12.11
C ASP A 755 -40.19 -12.22 -13.64
N ASP A 756 -39.77 -13.19 -14.46
CA ASP A 756 -39.93 -13.17 -15.91
C ASP A 756 -41.16 -13.97 -16.40
N SER A 757 -42.18 -14.14 -15.52
CA SER A 757 -43.45 -14.71 -15.96
C SER A 757 -44.63 -13.96 -15.33
N LEU A 758 -44.91 -12.79 -15.88
CA LEU A 758 -46.27 -12.24 -15.97
C LEU A 758 -46.31 -11.17 -17.07
#